data_9234926e873f9ee8f722a82a267207ba
#
_entry.id   9234926e873f9ee8f722a82a267207ba
#
_cell.length_a   1.000
_cell.length_b   1.000
_cell.length_c   1.000
_cell.angle_alpha   90.00
_cell.angle_beta   90.00
_cell.angle_gamma   90.00
#
_symmetry.space_group_name_H-M   'P 1'
#
loop_
_entity.id
_entity.type
_entity.pdbx_description
1 polymer ?
#
loop_
_entity_poly.entity_id
_entity_poly.type
_entity_poly.pdbx_seq_one_letter_code
_entity_poly.pdbx_strand_id
1 'polypeptide(L)'
;KAPVKIEQPKPVERVKSSIKFTAPVIKKDEEVRPEDEMKNQDELMKTKTTIGAFNADASLDLAGEVILGKDEIGEAEGNPDAGVQLRENLNETAFFYPALQTDSTGNVTVKFTLPESVTTWRFMGLAHDKDMNNGMVYGKAVASKKVMVQPNMPRFVRVGDRATIAARIFNTSENAVKGTAIMQMVDPETEKVVLEVKQKFEVAADSTGNVSFSYNPDNSHTLLICRIFAEGKDFSDGEQHYLPILPDAELVTNTVPFTQHGLGVKTIDLKQLFPDGGSDEKLTVEYTNNPAWLTIQALPYINNAREDNAISLAVAYYANSISAYLMKQSPRIRSVFEQWKREAGQESLKSNLEKNQELKDIVLDETPWVADAERESDQKQMLANYFDSSTLANNLSTTLEKLSKLQSKEDGSWCWWPGMRYGSFALTASVTETLVRLDKMTGKQADTQKMINSAMKFLGNRVVEDYEKLKERKDKNSTPIVFVDNGVRYLYICALNGRQLSAKEKEAANYVLESLKENNAVLNLYYKALMAVVLAKHGETQLAGEYIKSLDEYTVATEEMGRYYDSPRSGYSWFDYRIPTQVAAIEAMKLVDAQGYAESIEEMRRWLLMQKRVQAWDTPFNNVNAVYAFLDGNMTELDGKEETTLSVDGKKLDLPQSTAGLGYVKTTTDYEGGN
;
A
#
# COMPACT_ATOMS: atom_id res chain seq x y z
N LYS A 1 60.49 0.84 -0.20
CA LYS A 1 59.56 0.46 -1.28
C LYS A 1 58.35 1.38 -1.14
N ALA A 2 58.15 2.25 -2.14
CA ALA A 2 57.05 3.21 -2.20
C ALA A 2 55.75 2.50 -2.61
N PRO A 3 54.58 2.98 -2.18
CA PRO A 3 53.30 2.39 -2.56
C PRO A 3 52.95 2.73 -4.02
N VAL A 4 52.52 1.73 -4.76
CA VAL A 4 51.98 1.88 -6.13
C VAL A 4 50.65 2.59 -6.06
N LYS A 5 50.54 3.74 -6.75
CA LYS A 5 49.29 4.44 -6.96
C LYS A 5 48.46 3.67 -8.02
N ILE A 6 47.33 3.11 -7.62
CA ILE A 6 46.33 2.60 -8.57
C ILE A 6 45.54 3.82 -9.03
N GLU A 7 45.68 4.21 -10.29
CA GLU A 7 44.79 5.18 -10.92
C GLU A 7 43.43 4.54 -11.18
N GLN A 8 42.36 5.19 -10.69
CA GLN A 8 41.00 4.80 -11.01
C GLN A 8 40.73 5.02 -12.52
N PRO A 9 40.02 4.11 -13.19
CA PRO A 9 39.67 4.30 -14.59
C PRO A 9 38.70 5.49 -14.71
N LYS A 10 38.95 6.31 -15.74
CA LYS A 10 38.08 7.47 -16.07
C LYS A 10 36.68 6.95 -16.46
N PRO A 11 35.60 7.64 -16.06
CA PRO A 11 34.23 7.26 -16.45
C PRO A 11 34.10 7.32 -17.98
N VAL A 12 33.51 6.26 -18.55
CA VAL A 12 33.15 6.20 -19.97
C VAL A 12 32.09 7.27 -20.24
N GLU A 13 32.34 8.14 -21.24
CA GLU A 13 31.34 9.13 -21.68
C GLU A 13 30.07 8.44 -22.20
N ARG A 14 28.96 8.67 -21.51
CA ARG A 14 27.67 8.16 -21.89
C ARG A 14 27.09 8.95 -23.05
N VAL A 15 26.64 8.25 -24.09
CA VAL A 15 25.98 8.86 -25.26
C VAL A 15 24.70 9.55 -24.79
N LYS A 16 24.61 10.86 -24.95
CA LYS A 16 23.42 11.65 -24.69
C LYS A 16 22.71 11.94 -26.00
N SER A 17 21.49 11.45 -26.18
CA SER A 17 20.63 11.82 -27.31
C SER A 17 19.58 12.83 -26.88
N SER A 18 19.22 13.75 -27.79
CA SER A 18 18.12 14.71 -27.58
C SER A 18 17.14 14.66 -28.73
N ILE A 19 15.86 14.67 -28.43
CA ILE A 19 14.77 14.69 -29.41
C ILE A 19 14.01 16.01 -29.25
N LYS A 20 13.81 16.73 -30.34
CA LYS A 20 13.06 17.97 -30.40
C LYS A 20 11.72 17.74 -31.10
N PHE A 21 10.62 18.12 -30.46
CA PHE A 21 9.28 18.00 -31.00
C PHE A 21 8.72 19.39 -31.30
N THR A 22 8.06 19.50 -32.44
CA THR A 22 7.24 20.68 -32.77
C THR A 22 5.80 20.22 -32.86
N ALA A 23 4.90 20.77 -32.05
CA ALA A 23 3.49 20.45 -32.11
C ALA A 23 2.86 21.05 -33.38
N PRO A 24 2.00 20.32 -34.12
CA PRO A 24 1.32 20.85 -35.27
C PRO A 24 0.29 21.89 -34.86
N VAL A 25 0.25 23.00 -35.61
CA VAL A 25 -0.84 23.98 -35.52
C VAL A 25 -2.07 23.37 -36.19
N ILE A 26 -3.02 22.90 -35.39
CA ILE A 26 -4.28 22.35 -35.88
C ILE A 26 -5.10 23.50 -36.46
N LYS A 27 -5.23 23.55 -37.80
CA LYS A 27 -6.26 24.38 -38.45
C LYS A 27 -7.59 23.67 -38.23
N LYS A 28 -8.56 24.39 -37.64
CA LYS A 28 -9.96 23.95 -37.59
C LYS A 28 -10.44 23.76 -39.01
N ASP A 29 -11.05 22.63 -39.27
CA ASP A 29 -11.81 22.22 -40.47
C ASP A 29 -11.08 21.14 -41.32
N GLU A 30 -11.16 19.89 -40.83
CA GLU A 30 -11.27 18.69 -41.65
C GLU A 30 -11.64 17.50 -40.74
N GLU A 31 -12.88 17.02 -40.87
CA GLU A 31 -13.33 15.74 -40.29
C GLU A 31 -12.66 14.57 -41.04
N VAL A 32 -11.74 13.88 -40.38
CA VAL A 32 -11.13 12.64 -40.89
C VAL A 32 -12.02 11.45 -40.49
N ARG A 33 -12.44 10.65 -41.48
CA ARG A 33 -13.27 9.45 -41.27
C ARG A 33 -12.41 8.29 -40.75
N PRO A 34 -12.97 7.39 -39.91
CA PRO A 34 -12.23 6.26 -39.30
C PRO A 34 -11.63 5.25 -40.28
N GLU A 35 -12.09 5.22 -41.51
CA GLU A 35 -11.62 4.28 -42.56
C GLU A 35 -10.25 4.68 -43.15
N ASP A 36 -9.84 5.94 -43.02
CA ASP A 36 -8.56 6.44 -43.53
C ASP A 36 -7.40 6.16 -42.55
N GLU A 37 -7.68 6.00 -41.26
CA GLU A 37 -6.65 5.60 -40.27
C GLU A 37 -6.14 4.17 -40.45
N MET A 38 -6.99 3.23 -40.91
CA MET A 38 -6.58 1.84 -41.13
C MET A 38 -5.68 1.66 -42.36
N LYS A 39 -5.86 2.47 -43.39
CA LYS A 39 -5.00 2.41 -44.60
C LYS A 39 -3.60 2.96 -44.36
N ASN A 40 -3.47 3.98 -43.53
CA ASN A 40 -2.16 4.57 -43.14
C ASN A 40 -1.32 3.63 -42.30
N GLN A 41 -1.93 2.76 -41.48
CA GLN A 41 -1.18 1.76 -40.69
C GLN A 41 -0.54 0.66 -41.54
N ASP A 42 -1.16 0.24 -42.63
CA ASP A 42 -0.65 -0.81 -43.50
C ASP A 42 0.50 -0.32 -44.43
N GLU A 43 0.52 0.95 -44.80
CA GLU A 43 1.64 1.51 -45.57
C GLU A 43 2.88 1.76 -44.70
N LEU A 44 2.72 2.11 -43.41
CA LEU A 44 3.84 2.25 -42.47
C LEU A 44 4.56 0.92 -42.19
N MET A 45 3.91 -0.21 -42.34
CA MET A 45 4.53 -1.55 -42.18
C MET A 45 5.43 -1.99 -43.33
N LYS A 46 5.39 -1.32 -44.48
CA LYS A 46 6.14 -1.74 -45.68
C LYS A 46 7.50 -1.04 -45.87
N THR A 47 7.84 -0.05 -45.06
CA THR A 47 9.13 0.63 -45.19
C THR A 47 10.17 -0.03 -44.30
N LYS A 48 10.86 -1.03 -44.81
CA LYS A 48 12.11 -1.55 -44.25
C LYS A 48 13.20 -0.49 -44.49
N THR A 49 13.62 0.19 -43.46
CA THR A 49 14.88 0.96 -43.51
C THR A 49 15.84 0.34 -42.49
N THR A 50 16.79 -0.39 -43.01
CA THR A 50 17.95 -0.88 -42.26
C THR A 50 18.92 0.30 -42.07
N ILE A 51 19.09 0.78 -40.89
CA ILE A 51 20.08 1.85 -40.60
C ILE A 51 21.22 1.18 -39.84
N GLY A 52 22.34 0.99 -40.56
CA GLY A 52 23.62 0.72 -39.93
C GLY A 52 24.14 2.00 -39.28
N ALA A 53 24.68 1.87 -38.06
CA ALA A 53 25.34 2.88 -37.26
C ALA A 53 24.79 4.31 -37.46
N PHE A 54 23.88 4.70 -36.58
CA PHE A 54 23.40 6.06 -36.34
C PHE A 54 23.71 7.12 -37.42
N ASN A 55 22.98 7.11 -38.51
CA ASN A 55 22.69 8.28 -39.31
C ASN A 55 21.18 8.42 -39.38
N ALA A 56 20.62 9.28 -38.52
CA ALA A 56 19.22 9.44 -38.45
C ALA A 56 18.77 10.67 -39.26
N ASP A 57 18.29 10.43 -40.46
CA ASP A 57 17.27 11.28 -41.07
C ASP A 57 16.01 10.41 -41.20
N ALA A 58 15.14 10.52 -40.26
CA ALA A 58 13.80 9.97 -40.36
C ALA A 58 12.82 11.13 -40.36
N SER A 59 12.44 11.56 -41.56
CA SER A 59 11.28 12.42 -41.78
C SER A 59 10.03 11.53 -41.79
N LEU A 60 9.16 11.69 -40.81
CA LEU A 60 7.81 11.14 -40.85
C LEU A 60 6.87 12.25 -41.33
N ASP A 61 6.33 12.07 -42.55
CA ASP A 61 5.26 12.89 -43.12
C ASP A 61 3.93 12.55 -42.43
N LEU A 62 3.78 13.01 -41.21
CA LEU A 62 2.48 13.14 -40.53
C LEU A 62 2.63 14.19 -39.45
N ALA A 63 2.22 15.42 -39.79
CA ALA A 63 1.88 16.54 -38.90
C ALA A 63 2.77 16.74 -37.64
N GLY A 64 4.08 16.50 -37.75
CA GLY A 64 5.07 16.76 -36.71
C GLY A 64 6.44 16.27 -37.10
N GLU A 65 7.40 17.17 -37.21
CA GLU A 65 8.79 16.86 -37.56
C GLU A 65 9.55 16.40 -36.29
N VAL A 66 10.02 15.14 -36.30
CA VAL A 66 10.93 14.64 -35.26
C VAL A 66 12.37 14.88 -35.73
N ILE A 67 13.03 15.88 -35.20
CA ILE A 67 14.45 16.14 -35.50
C ILE A 67 15.29 15.44 -34.45
N LEU A 68 15.98 14.38 -34.84
CA LEU A 68 17.04 13.78 -34.04
C LEU A 68 18.30 14.61 -34.19
N GLY A 69 18.72 15.32 -33.15
CA GLY A 69 19.95 16.12 -33.18
C GLY A 69 21.18 15.25 -33.33
N LYS A 70 22.01 15.56 -34.30
CA LYS A 70 23.37 15.03 -34.41
C LYS A 70 24.23 15.68 -33.33
N ASP A 71 24.29 15.07 -32.15
CA ASP A 71 25.47 15.29 -31.31
C ASP A 71 26.49 14.18 -31.65
N GLU A 72 27.72 14.58 -31.86
CA GLU A 72 28.83 13.79 -32.40
C GLU A 72 28.86 12.38 -31.78
N ILE A 73 28.62 11.38 -32.62
CA ILE A 73 28.91 9.99 -32.31
C ILE A 73 30.42 9.84 -32.48
N GLY A 74 31.14 9.89 -31.36
CA GLY A 74 32.48 9.38 -31.33
C GLY A 74 32.42 7.90 -31.67
N GLU A 75 32.95 7.51 -32.84
CA GLU A 75 33.34 6.12 -33.06
C GLU A 75 34.30 5.77 -31.92
N ALA A 76 33.85 4.89 -31.00
CA ALA A 76 34.78 4.30 -30.07
C ALA A 76 35.71 3.40 -30.86
N GLU A 77 36.84 3.96 -31.32
CA GLU A 77 37.98 3.16 -31.72
C GLU A 77 38.34 2.29 -30.50
N GLY A 78 38.05 0.99 -30.61
CA GLY A 78 38.34 0.02 -29.57
C GLY A 78 39.81 0.05 -29.24
N ASN A 79 40.14 0.51 -28.06
CA ASN A 79 41.44 0.32 -27.47
C ASN A 79 41.64 -1.20 -27.26
N PRO A 80 42.63 -1.84 -27.91
CA PRO A 80 42.83 -3.31 -27.83
C PRO A 80 43.10 -3.83 -26.40
N ASP A 81 43.44 -2.93 -25.45
CA ASP A 81 43.73 -3.27 -24.05
C ASP A 81 42.54 -2.95 -23.08
N ALA A 82 41.40 -2.45 -23.58
CA ALA A 82 40.21 -2.30 -22.76
C ALA A 82 39.48 -3.65 -22.67
N GLY A 83 39.31 -4.18 -21.46
CA GLY A 83 38.56 -5.40 -21.21
C GLY A 83 37.15 -5.38 -21.86
N VAL A 84 36.54 -6.53 -22.08
CA VAL A 84 35.23 -6.68 -22.74
C VAL A 84 34.22 -5.71 -22.16
N GLN A 85 33.64 -4.86 -22.99
CA GLN A 85 32.61 -3.94 -22.58
C GLN A 85 31.30 -4.71 -22.45
N LEU A 86 30.87 -4.95 -21.20
CA LEU A 86 29.61 -5.59 -20.89
C LEU A 86 28.48 -4.59 -20.85
N ARG A 87 27.35 -4.95 -21.42
CA ARG A 87 26.10 -4.19 -21.32
C ARG A 87 25.39 -4.58 -20.02
N GLU A 88 25.13 -3.58 -19.17
CA GLU A 88 24.55 -3.77 -17.82
C GLU A 88 23.17 -3.13 -17.69
N ASN A 89 22.98 -1.97 -18.31
CA ASN A 89 21.69 -1.29 -18.29
C ASN A 89 20.81 -1.79 -19.44
N LEU A 90 20.10 -2.87 -19.19
CA LEU A 90 19.21 -3.53 -20.15
C LEU A 90 17.73 -3.15 -19.95
N ASN A 91 17.45 -2.02 -19.30
CA ASN A 91 16.09 -1.56 -19.07
C ASN A 91 15.29 -1.46 -20.36
N GLU A 92 14.03 -1.91 -20.31
CA GLU A 92 13.10 -1.85 -21.47
C GLU A 92 12.52 -0.45 -21.67
N THR A 93 12.57 0.42 -20.65
CA THR A 93 12.09 1.80 -20.68
C THR A 93 13.26 2.77 -20.59
N ALA A 94 13.50 3.54 -21.64
CA ALA A 94 14.54 4.56 -21.64
C ALA A 94 14.14 5.79 -20.80
N PHE A 95 12.87 6.18 -20.86
CA PHE A 95 12.34 7.29 -20.06
C PHE A 95 10.79 7.24 -20.04
N PHE A 96 10.23 7.87 -19.01
CA PHE A 96 8.81 8.15 -18.89
C PHE A 96 8.62 9.55 -18.29
N TYR A 97 8.12 10.48 -19.08
CA TYR A 97 7.87 11.86 -18.67
C TYR A 97 6.38 12.20 -18.84
N PRO A 98 5.55 11.97 -17.83
CA PRO A 98 4.09 12.13 -17.94
C PRO A 98 3.61 13.59 -17.87
N ALA A 99 4.45 14.54 -17.45
CA ALA A 99 4.04 15.91 -17.15
C ALA A 99 4.93 16.96 -17.84
N LEU A 100 5.18 16.78 -19.13
CA LEU A 100 5.89 17.76 -19.93
C LEU A 100 4.96 18.93 -20.34
N GLN A 101 5.54 20.13 -20.42
CA GLN A 101 4.85 21.32 -20.96
C GLN A 101 5.61 21.86 -22.15
N THR A 102 4.88 22.27 -23.18
CA THR A 102 5.46 22.95 -24.34
C THR A 102 5.90 24.38 -23.98
N ASP A 103 6.93 24.87 -24.66
CA ASP A 103 7.29 26.28 -24.62
C ASP A 103 6.26 27.17 -25.34
N SER A 104 6.50 28.49 -25.37
CA SER A 104 5.61 29.46 -26.00
C SER A 104 5.45 29.28 -27.52
N THR A 105 6.31 28.47 -28.14
CA THR A 105 6.28 28.13 -29.58
C THR A 105 5.71 26.74 -29.84
N GLY A 106 5.20 26.05 -28.80
CA GLY A 106 4.60 24.71 -28.91
C GLY A 106 5.63 23.57 -28.95
N ASN A 107 6.91 23.83 -28.64
CA ASN A 107 7.97 22.82 -28.68
C ASN A 107 8.21 22.21 -27.29
N VAL A 108 8.57 20.92 -27.28
CA VAL A 108 9.10 20.18 -26.13
C VAL A 108 10.44 19.55 -26.54
N THR A 109 11.47 19.70 -25.70
CA THR A 109 12.75 19.03 -25.88
C THR A 109 12.94 18.02 -24.76
N VAL A 110 13.11 16.75 -25.10
CA VAL A 110 13.37 15.66 -24.16
C VAL A 110 14.83 15.21 -24.32
N LYS A 111 15.57 15.18 -23.21
CA LYS A 111 16.93 14.63 -23.14
C LYS A 111 16.92 13.36 -22.32
N PHE A 112 17.48 12.30 -22.83
CA PHE A 112 17.57 11.02 -22.16
C PHE A 112 18.80 10.25 -22.59
N THR A 113 19.17 9.25 -21.83
CA THR A 113 20.22 8.28 -22.19
C THR A 113 19.52 6.96 -22.52
N LEU A 114 19.74 6.43 -23.70
CA LEU A 114 19.26 5.11 -24.07
C LEU A 114 19.94 4.04 -23.20
N PRO A 115 19.18 3.05 -22.70
CA PRO A 115 19.76 1.83 -22.16
C PRO A 115 20.63 1.12 -23.21
N GLU A 116 21.48 0.22 -22.75
CA GLU A 116 22.47 -0.47 -23.58
C GLU A 116 21.90 -1.66 -24.36
N SER A 117 20.60 -1.86 -24.31
CA SER A 117 19.91 -2.92 -25.02
C SER A 117 19.99 -2.73 -26.54
N VAL A 118 20.50 -3.74 -27.24
CA VAL A 118 20.53 -3.78 -28.72
C VAL A 118 19.21 -4.26 -29.26
N THR A 119 18.28 -3.33 -29.45
CA THR A 119 16.88 -3.60 -29.81
C THR A 119 16.29 -2.46 -30.63
N THR A 120 15.05 -2.63 -31.06
CA THR A 120 14.26 -1.55 -31.67
C THR A 120 13.50 -0.78 -30.60
N TRP A 121 13.92 0.46 -30.36
CA TRP A 121 13.25 1.37 -29.45
C TRP A 121 12.02 1.99 -30.09
N ARG A 122 10.92 2.03 -29.37
CA ARG A 122 9.68 2.68 -29.79
C ARG A 122 9.46 3.92 -28.92
N PHE A 123 9.38 5.07 -29.57
CA PHE A 123 8.95 6.30 -28.94
C PHE A 123 7.43 6.46 -29.09
N MET A 124 6.77 6.90 -28.02
CA MET A 124 5.34 7.26 -28.03
C MET A 124 5.18 8.56 -27.27
N GLY A 125 4.59 9.56 -27.89
CA GLY A 125 4.22 10.83 -27.28
C GLY A 125 2.73 11.10 -27.42
N LEU A 126 2.10 11.56 -26.33
CA LEU A 126 0.73 12.07 -26.32
C LEU A 126 0.79 13.56 -25.97
N ALA A 127 0.21 14.40 -26.82
CA ALA A 127 0.03 15.82 -26.55
C ALA A 127 -1.46 16.13 -26.42
N HIS A 128 -1.82 17.01 -25.51
CA HIS A 128 -3.18 17.53 -25.38
C HIS A 128 -3.17 18.98 -24.88
N ASP A 129 -4.22 19.72 -25.18
CA ASP A 129 -4.46 21.06 -24.68
C ASP A 129 -5.56 21.11 -23.60
N LYS A 130 -5.88 22.32 -23.14
CA LYS A 130 -6.96 22.55 -22.14
C LYS A 130 -8.36 22.32 -22.69
N ASP A 131 -8.51 22.35 -24.00
CA ASP A 131 -9.79 22.13 -24.72
C ASP A 131 -9.99 20.67 -25.10
N MET A 132 -9.14 19.76 -24.56
CA MET A 132 -9.15 18.30 -24.83
C MET A 132 -8.80 17.91 -26.27
N ASN A 133 -8.28 18.83 -27.08
CA ASN A 133 -7.67 18.45 -28.35
C ASN A 133 -6.42 17.63 -28.06
N ASN A 134 -6.23 16.52 -28.76
CA ASN A 134 -5.11 15.63 -28.51
C ASN A 134 -4.51 15.11 -29.83
N GLY A 135 -3.26 14.69 -29.73
CA GLY A 135 -2.53 14.07 -30.83
C GLY A 135 -1.47 13.10 -30.31
N MET A 136 -1.16 12.09 -31.10
CA MET A 136 -0.13 11.11 -30.76
C MET A 136 1.02 11.14 -31.76
N VAL A 137 2.23 10.99 -31.25
CA VAL A 137 3.46 10.91 -32.06
C VAL A 137 4.17 9.59 -31.77
N TYR A 138 4.58 8.91 -32.82
CA TYR A 138 5.32 7.65 -32.75
C TYR A 138 6.66 7.77 -33.46
N GLY A 139 7.68 7.13 -32.91
CA GLY A 139 9.01 7.03 -33.53
C GLY A 139 9.64 5.68 -33.24
N LYS A 140 10.60 5.28 -34.08
CA LYS A 140 11.38 4.06 -33.86
C LYS A 140 12.86 4.37 -34.07
N ALA A 141 13.72 3.78 -33.24
CA ALA A 141 15.16 3.80 -33.38
C ALA A 141 15.70 2.38 -33.19
N VAL A 142 16.63 1.96 -34.04
CA VAL A 142 17.26 0.64 -33.93
C VAL A 142 18.68 0.80 -33.40
N ALA A 143 18.96 0.14 -32.27
CA ALA A 143 20.30 -0.01 -31.75
C ALA A 143 20.83 -1.40 -32.14
N SER A 144 21.99 -1.47 -32.83
CA SER A 144 22.59 -2.74 -33.26
C SER A 144 24.12 -2.64 -33.29
N LYS A 145 24.79 -3.79 -33.16
CA LYS A 145 26.24 -3.96 -33.39
C LYS A 145 26.44 -4.95 -34.54
N LYS A 146 27.60 -4.93 -35.18
CA LYS A 146 27.95 -5.88 -36.26
C LYS A 146 27.96 -7.32 -35.77
N VAL A 147 28.45 -7.54 -34.56
CA VAL A 147 28.34 -8.83 -33.83
C VAL A 147 27.74 -8.55 -32.49
N MET A 148 26.67 -9.29 -32.15
CA MET A 148 25.92 -9.10 -30.92
C MET A 148 25.71 -10.44 -30.20
N VAL A 149 25.79 -10.42 -28.89
CA VAL A 149 25.44 -11.56 -28.04
C VAL A 149 24.12 -11.25 -27.32
N GLN A 150 23.18 -12.17 -27.44
CA GLN A 150 21.90 -12.08 -26.75
C GLN A 150 21.67 -13.34 -25.91
N PRO A 151 21.92 -13.32 -24.61
CA PRO A 151 21.58 -14.41 -23.71
C PRO A 151 20.08 -14.61 -23.60
N ASN A 152 19.66 -15.86 -23.48
CA ASN A 152 18.33 -16.23 -23.07
C ASN A 152 18.36 -16.61 -21.59
N MET A 153 18.29 -15.61 -20.75
CA MET A 153 18.40 -15.79 -19.30
C MET A 153 17.12 -16.38 -18.70
N PRO A 154 17.21 -17.42 -17.87
CA PRO A 154 16.09 -17.76 -16.99
C PRO A 154 15.89 -16.67 -15.94
N ARG A 155 14.65 -16.51 -15.49
CA ARG A 155 14.35 -15.55 -14.42
C ARG A 155 15.00 -15.92 -13.08
N PHE A 156 15.13 -17.21 -12.81
CA PHE A 156 15.82 -17.81 -11.67
C PHE A 156 16.21 -19.26 -11.97
N VAL A 157 17.00 -19.86 -11.11
CA VAL A 157 17.28 -21.29 -11.05
C VAL A 157 17.10 -21.79 -9.63
N ARG A 158 16.87 -23.11 -9.44
CA ARG A 158 16.73 -23.70 -8.09
C ARG A 158 17.95 -24.54 -7.75
N VAL A 159 18.26 -24.60 -6.49
CA VAL A 159 19.30 -25.51 -5.96
C VAL A 159 19.02 -26.95 -6.44
N GLY A 160 20.05 -27.62 -6.93
CA GLY A 160 19.92 -28.98 -7.46
C GLY A 160 19.47 -29.09 -8.92
N ASP A 161 19.10 -27.99 -9.58
CA ASP A 161 18.75 -27.97 -11.01
C ASP A 161 19.96 -28.31 -11.90
N ARG A 162 19.67 -28.71 -13.11
CA ARG A 162 20.62 -28.75 -14.23
C ARG A 162 20.20 -27.73 -15.28
N ALA A 163 20.62 -26.49 -15.07
CA ALA A 163 20.27 -25.38 -15.93
C ALA A 163 21.15 -25.37 -17.20
N THR A 164 20.56 -25.01 -18.32
CA THR A 164 21.29 -24.71 -19.55
C THR A 164 20.95 -23.29 -19.99
N ILE A 165 21.94 -22.42 -19.98
CA ILE A 165 21.83 -21.03 -20.39
C ILE A 165 22.30 -20.90 -21.83
N ALA A 166 21.40 -20.60 -22.74
CA ALA A 166 21.70 -20.45 -24.15
C ALA A 166 21.92 -18.96 -24.50
N ALA A 167 22.79 -18.70 -25.46
CA ALA A 167 22.94 -17.37 -26.03
C ALA A 167 22.96 -17.44 -27.55
N ARG A 168 22.36 -16.43 -28.18
CA ARG A 168 22.41 -16.21 -29.63
C ARG A 168 23.57 -15.26 -29.95
N ILE A 169 24.30 -15.57 -31.02
CA ILE A 169 25.34 -14.70 -31.55
C ILE A 169 24.89 -14.28 -32.94
N PHE A 170 24.53 -13.03 -33.08
CA PHE A 170 24.12 -12.42 -34.35
C PHE A 170 25.36 -11.86 -35.06
N ASN A 171 25.56 -12.24 -36.31
CA ASN A 171 26.55 -11.66 -37.19
C ASN A 171 25.84 -10.93 -38.34
N THR A 172 25.80 -9.61 -38.30
CA THR A 172 25.22 -8.76 -39.35
C THR A 172 26.27 -8.23 -40.30
N SER A 173 27.52 -8.72 -40.20
CA SER A 173 28.61 -8.31 -41.07
C SER A 173 28.63 -9.16 -42.36
N GLU A 174 29.33 -8.67 -43.38
CA GLU A 174 29.47 -9.34 -44.70
C GLU A 174 30.43 -10.56 -44.63
N ASN A 175 31.13 -10.78 -43.52
CA ASN A 175 32.10 -11.85 -43.38
C ASN A 175 31.70 -12.82 -42.24
N ALA A 176 32.11 -14.08 -42.40
CA ALA A 176 31.99 -15.04 -41.30
C ALA A 176 32.88 -14.65 -40.12
N VAL A 177 32.37 -14.79 -38.92
CA VAL A 177 33.07 -14.48 -37.65
C VAL A 177 33.34 -15.75 -36.87
N LYS A 178 34.52 -15.79 -36.26
CA LYS A 178 34.96 -16.89 -35.36
C LYS A 178 35.44 -16.26 -34.05
N GLY A 179 35.07 -16.94 -32.92
CA GLY A 179 35.43 -16.43 -31.61
C GLY A 179 35.23 -17.44 -30.51
N THR A 180 35.32 -16.94 -29.30
CA THR A 180 35.05 -17.67 -28.08
C THR A 180 33.90 -17.00 -27.35
N ALA A 181 32.87 -17.72 -27.03
CA ALA A 181 31.83 -17.29 -26.11
C ALA A 181 32.16 -17.76 -24.71
N ILE A 182 32.02 -16.91 -23.74
CA ILE A 182 32.41 -17.12 -22.35
C ILE A 182 31.22 -16.82 -21.46
N MET A 183 30.89 -17.74 -20.55
CA MET A 183 29.98 -17.50 -19.45
C MET A 183 30.76 -17.46 -18.15
N GLN A 184 30.56 -16.42 -17.37
CA GLN A 184 31.08 -16.28 -16.03
C GLN A 184 29.94 -16.12 -15.04
N MET A 185 29.96 -16.88 -13.95
CA MET A 185 29.18 -16.64 -12.75
C MET A 185 30.05 -15.91 -11.75
N VAL A 186 29.58 -14.77 -11.26
CA VAL A 186 30.32 -13.86 -10.40
C VAL A 186 29.54 -13.61 -9.13
N ASP A 187 30.17 -13.72 -7.99
CA ASP A 187 29.59 -13.33 -6.71
C ASP A 187 29.46 -11.80 -6.63
N PRO A 188 28.25 -11.27 -6.45
CA PRO A 188 28.00 -9.81 -6.45
C PRO A 188 28.64 -9.08 -5.26
N GLU A 189 28.94 -9.76 -4.15
CA GLU A 189 29.52 -9.14 -2.96
C GLU A 189 31.04 -9.03 -3.06
N THR A 190 31.67 -10.08 -3.57
CA THR A 190 33.14 -10.18 -3.62
C THR A 190 33.71 -9.87 -4.98
N GLU A 191 32.86 -9.74 -6.02
CA GLU A 191 33.23 -9.60 -7.44
C GLU A 191 34.13 -10.74 -7.97
N LYS A 192 34.18 -11.87 -7.28
CA LYS A 192 34.96 -13.04 -7.69
C LYS A 192 34.20 -13.91 -8.69
N VAL A 193 34.90 -14.35 -9.71
CA VAL A 193 34.38 -15.37 -10.63
C VAL A 193 34.36 -16.72 -9.93
N VAL A 194 33.17 -17.28 -9.73
CA VAL A 194 32.97 -18.59 -9.10
C VAL A 194 32.91 -19.72 -10.13
N LEU A 195 32.51 -19.40 -11.35
CA LEU A 195 32.50 -20.37 -12.47
C LEU A 195 32.80 -19.64 -13.79
N GLU A 196 33.64 -20.26 -14.63
CA GLU A 196 33.89 -19.81 -16.00
C GLU A 196 33.79 -20.99 -16.96
N VAL A 197 32.98 -20.83 -18.03
CA VAL A 197 32.80 -21.84 -19.09
C VAL A 197 33.03 -21.17 -20.44
N LYS A 198 33.84 -21.81 -21.30
CA LYS A 198 34.20 -21.30 -22.63
C LYS A 198 33.73 -22.23 -23.73
N GLN A 199 33.20 -21.65 -24.83
CA GLN A 199 32.76 -22.37 -26.01
C GLN A 199 33.19 -21.63 -27.27
N LYS A 200 33.90 -22.31 -28.19
CA LYS A 200 34.24 -21.77 -29.51
C LYS A 200 33.01 -21.74 -30.41
N PHE A 201 32.90 -20.72 -31.22
CA PHE A 201 31.84 -20.58 -32.21
C PHE A 201 32.34 -20.09 -33.55
N GLU A 202 31.60 -20.38 -34.62
CA GLU A 202 31.75 -19.80 -35.94
C GLU A 202 30.37 -19.49 -36.49
N VAL A 203 30.15 -18.26 -36.96
CA VAL A 203 28.86 -17.79 -37.50
C VAL A 203 29.10 -17.17 -38.87
N ALA A 204 28.37 -17.67 -39.87
CA ALA A 204 28.46 -17.19 -41.25
C ALA A 204 28.05 -15.70 -41.37
N ALA A 205 28.38 -15.05 -42.47
CA ALA A 205 27.91 -13.69 -42.78
C ALA A 205 26.38 -13.61 -42.74
N ASP A 206 25.82 -12.51 -42.23
CA ASP A 206 24.39 -12.22 -42.10
C ASP A 206 23.59 -13.41 -41.52
N SER A 207 24.11 -14.01 -40.46
CA SER A 207 23.60 -15.24 -39.87
C SER A 207 23.58 -15.22 -38.33
N THR A 208 22.93 -16.21 -37.74
CA THR A 208 22.84 -16.37 -36.28
C THR A 208 23.39 -17.73 -35.84
N GLY A 209 24.30 -17.74 -34.88
CA GLY A 209 24.77 -18.93 -34.22
C GLY A 209 24.20 -19.07 -32.81
N ASN A 210 24.26 -20.27 -32.24
CA ASN A 210 23.82 -20.54 -30.88
C ASN A 210 24.99 -21.15 -30.08
N VAL A 211 25.10 -20.74 -28.83
CA VAL A 211 25.99 -21.35 -27.84
C VAL A 211 25.18 -21.69 -26.59
N SER A 212 25.62 -22.67 -25.82
CA SER A 212 24.91 -23.07 -24.59
C SER A 212 25.88 -23.47 -23.50
N PHE A 213 25.58 -23.06 -22.29
CA PHE A 213 26.40 -23.28 -21.12
C PHE A 213 25.59 -24.05 -20.06
N SER A 214 26.19 -25.09 -19.48
CA SER A 214 25.57 -25.82 -18.40
C SER A 214 25.98 -25.21 -17.05
N TYR A 215 25.01 -25.10 -16.15
CA TYR A 215 25.18 -24.64 -14.79
C TYR A 215 24.39 -25.49 -13.83
N ASN A 216 25.01 -25.91 -12.73
CA ASN A 216 24.34 -26.67 -11.65
C ASN A 216 24.40 -25.78 -10.39
N PRO A 217 23.28 -25.11 -10.04
CA PRO A 217 23.23 -24.28 -8.86
C PRO A 217 23.29 -25.12 -7.57
N ASP A 218 24.00 -24.61 -6.59
CA ASP A 218 24.08 -25.11 -5.23
C ASP A 218 23.60 -24.06 -4.22
N ASN A 219 23.63 -24.39 -2.94
CA ASN A 219 23.19 -23.52 -1.85
C ASN A 219 24.26 -22.52 -1.35
N SER A 220 25.42 -22.42 -2.01
CA SER A 220 26.49 -21.51 -1.58
C SER A 220 26.18 -20.04 -1.86
N HIS A 221 25.27 -19.77 -2.79
CA HIS A 221 24.88 -18.41 -3.19
C HIS A 221 23.36 -18.34 -3.40
N THR A 222 22.75 -17.24 -3.00
CA THR A 222 21.34 -16.93 -3.28
C THR A 222 21.16 -16.07 -4.53
N LEU A 223 22.25 -15.40 -4.97
CA LEU A 223 22.28 -14.55 -6.13
C LEU A 223 23.67 -14.62 -6.76
N LEU A 224 23.74 -14.74 -8.08
CA LEU A 224 24.96 -14.58 -8.85
C LEU A 224 24.74 -13.57 -9.98
N ILE A 225 25.82 -12.97 -10.44
CA ILE A 225 25.86 -12.21 -11.68
C ILE A 225 26.31 -13.17 -12.78
N CYS A 226 25.47 -13.37 -13.80
CA CYS A 226 25.79 -14.12 -14.99
C CYS A 226 26.26 -13.15 -16.07
N ARG A 227 27.52 -13.25 -16.46
CA ARG A 227 28.14 -12.51 -17.59
C ARG A 227 28.25 -13.45 -18.77
N ILE A 228 27.68 -13.12 -19.90
CA ILE A 228 27.84 -13.87 -21.16
C ILE A 228 28.36 -12.91 -22.21
N PHE A 229 29.55 -13.20 -22.72
CA PHE A 229 30.18 -12.38 -23.72
C PHE A 229 30.86 -13.24 -24.79
N ALA A 230 31.03 -12.65 -25.97
CA ALA A 230 31.75 -13.24 -27.07
C ALA A 230 32.88 -12.30 -27.51
N GLU A 231 34.04 -12.86 -27.70
CA GLU A 231 35.23 -12.18 -28.18
C GLU A 231 35.83 -12.84 -29.43
N GLY A 232 36.28 -12.04 -30.33
CA GLY A 232 36.99 -12.46 -31.52
C GLY A 232 38.11 -11.45 -31.86
N LYS A 233 38.72 -11.60 -33.03
CA LYS A 233 39.84 -10.77 -33.42
C LYS A 233 39.51 -9.27 -33.46
N ASP A 234 38.31 -8.95 -34.00
CA ASP A 234 37.91 -7.57 -34.33
C ASP A 234 36.57 -7.18 -33.70
N PHE A 235 36.07 -7.94 -32.72
CA PHE A 235 34.83 -7.64 -32.03
C PHE A 235 34.82 -8.18 -30.61
N SER A 236 34.01 -7.53 -29.76
CA SER A 236 33.68 -7.96 -28.43
C SER A 236 32.29 -7.41 -28.10
N ASP A 237 31.41 -8.25 -27.55
CA ASP A 237 30.10 -7.88 -27.04
C ASP A 237 29.66 -8.84 -25.94
N GLY A 238 28.88 -8.35 -24.99
CA GLY A 238 28.34 -9.19 -23.93
C GLY A 238 27.29 -8.47 -23.09
N GLU A 239 26.59 -9.25 -22.31
CA GLU A 239 25.56 -8.80 -21.37
C GLU A 239 25.85 -9.34 -19.97
N GLN A 240 25.47 -8.57 -18.99
CA GLN A 240 25.49 -8.92 -17.58
C GLN A 240 24.07 -8.94 -17.04
N HIS A 241 23.71 -10.06 -16.39
CA HIS A 241 22.41 -10.27 -15.76
C HIS A 241 22.56 -10.78 -14.34
N TYR A 242 21.63 -10.42 -13.48
CA TYR A 242 21.49 -11.07 -12.19
C TYR A 242 20.73 -12.37 -12.36
N LEU A 243 21.19 -13.43 -11.66
CA LEU A 243 20.55 -14.74 -11.66
C LEU A 243 20.26 -15.17 -10.22
N PRO A 244 19.01 -15.06 -9.76
CA PRO A 244 18.61 -15.58 -8.47
C PRO A 244 18.71 -17.10 -8.42
N ILE A 245 19.20 -17.62 -7.29
CA ILE A 245 19.25 -19.05 -6.98
C ILE A 245 18.30 -19.28 -5.82
N LEU A 246 17.20 -19.96 -6.13
CA LEU A 246 16.14 -20.21 -5.15
C LEU A 246 16.34 -21.56 -4.48
N PRO A 247 15.93 -21.73 -3.23
CA PRO A 247 15.96 -23.04 -2.58
C PRO A 247 15.03 -24.04 -3.30
N ASP A 248 15.30 -25.30 -3.13
CA ASP A 248 14.41 -26.40 -3.56
C ASP A 248 13.39 -26.78 -2.47
N ALA A 249 13.32 -26.01 -1.42
CA ALA A 249 12.42 -26.17 -0.30
C ALA A 249 11.29 -25.14 -0.33
N GLU A 250 10.12 -25.53 0.14
CA GLU A 250 8.96 -24.64 0.31
C GLU A 250 8.81 -24.25 1.78
N LEU A 251 8.56 -22.96 2.06
CA LEU A 251 8.26 -22.50 3.41
C LEU A 251 6.82 -22.88 3.77
N VAL A 252 6.68 -23.76 4.78
CA VAL A 252 5.38 -24.06 5.38
C VAL A 252 5.24 -23.27 6.67
N THR A 253 4.22 -22.40 6.75
CA THR A 253 3.91 -21.63 7.94
C THR A 253 2.65 -22.18 8.60
N ASN A 254 2.79 -22.74 9.79
CA ASN A 254 1.69 -23.17 10.64
C ASN A 254 1.50 -22.15 11.76
N THR A 255 0.26 -21.71 12.01
CA THR A 255 -0.06 -20.72 13.04
C THR A 255 -1.08 -21.26 14.03
N VAL A 256 -0.87 -20.93 15.31
CA VAL A 256 -1.84 -21.19 16.38
C VAL A 256 -2.19 -19.87 17.04
N PRO A 257 -3.42 -19.38 16.89
CA PRO A 257 -3.88 -18.23 17.64
C PRO A 257 -4.10 -18.61 19.11
N PHE A 258 -3.76 -17.71 20.01
CA PHE A 258 -4.05 -17.90 21.42
C PHE A 258 -4.50 -16.61 22.10
N THR A 259 -5.28 -16.78 23.14
CA THR A 259 -5.70 -15.68 24.02
C THR A 259 -5.68 -16.16 25.47
N GLN A 260 -5.38 -15.23 26.37
CA GLN A 260 -5.44 -15.43 27.80
C GLN A 260 -6.30 -14.34 28.43
N HIS A 261 -7.29 -14.73 29.22
CA HIS A 261 -8.11 -13.80 29.99
C HIS A 261 -7.58 -13.67 31.42
N GLY A 262 -7.24 -12.45 31.81
CA GLY A 262 -6.70 -12.16 33.13
C GLY A 262 -5.34 -12.80 33.39
N LEU A 263 -4.96 -12.81 34.66
CA LEU A 263 -3.69 -13.44 35.11
C LEU A 263 -3.80 -14.96 35.07
N GLY A 264 -2.80 -15.60 34.52
CA GLY A 264 -2.77 -17.08 34.43
C GLY A 264 -1.62 -17.58 33.56
N VAL A 265 -1.57 -18.89 33.36
CA VAL A 265 -0.61 -19.58 32.51
C VAL A 265 -1.38 -20.31 31.42
N LYS A 266 -1.01 -20.09 30.18
CA LYS A 266 -1.49 -20.87 29.03
C LYS A 266 -0.33 -21.64 28.44
N THR A 267 -0.53 -22.95 28.27
CA THR A 267 0.44 -23.85 27.64
C THR A 267 -0.10 -24.25 26.27
N ILE A 268 0.75 -24.18 25.25
CA ILE A 268 0.43 -24.54 23.87
C ILE A 268 1.35 -25.68 23.45
N ASP A 269 0.77 -26.76 22.92
CA ASP A 269 1.53 -27.87 22.35
C ASP A 269 2.02 -27.49 20.94
N LEU A 270 3.33 -27.38 20.78
CA LEU A 270 3.97 -26.99 19.53
C LEU A 270 4.19 -28.16 18.56
N LYS A 271 4.10 -29.42 19.02
CA LYS A 271 4.40 -30.62 18.20
C LYS A 271 3.57 -30.67 16.90
N GLN A 272 2.32 -30.23 16.97
CA GLN A 272 1.43 -30.27 15.80
C GLN A 272 1.75 -29.17 14.77
N LEU A 273 2.57 -28.19 15.12
CA LEU A 273 2.96 -27.10 14.23
C LEU A 273 4.10 -27.48 13.29
N PHE A 274 4.94 -28.42 13.70
CA PHE A 274 6.12 -28.83 12.96
C PHE A 274 5.89 -30.24 12.38
N PRO A 275 5.64 -30.35 11.06
CA PRO A 275 5.45 -31.65 10.41
C PRO A 275 6.78 -32.42 10.35
N ASP A 276 6.71 -33.76 10.40
CA ASP A 276 7.87 -34.62 10.24
C ASP A 276 8.57 -34.39 8.90
N GLY A 277 9.89 -34.27 8.91
CA GLY A 277 10.70 -34.08 7.71
C GLY A 277 10.97 -32.63 7.32
N GLY A 278 10.59 -31.67 8.16
CA GLY A 278 10.99 -30.26 8.02
C GLY A 278 12.50 -30.08 8.25
N SER A 279 13.09 -29.02 7.70
CA SER A 279 14.43 -28.52 7.98
C SER A 279 14.38 -27.04 8.29
N ASP A 280 15.36 -26.56 9.04
CA ASP A 280 15.47 -25.12 9.39
C ASP A 280 14.22 -24.57 10.11
N GLU A 281 13.68 -25.36 11.02
CA GLU A 281 12.47 -25.02 11.76
C GLU A 281 12.67 -23.77 12.62
N LYS A 282 11.75 -22.81 12.51
CA LYS A 282 11.76 -21.58 13.28
C LYS A 282 10.44 -21.37 13.99
N LEU A 283 10.49 -21.03 15.26
CA LEU A 283 9.35 -20.64 16.04
C LEU A 283 9.32 -19.12 16.17
N THR A 284 8.27 -18.50 15.62
CA THR A 284 7.99 -17.08 15.87
C THR A 284 6.83 -16.97 16.84
N VAL A 285 7.08 -16.31 17.96
CA VAL A 285 6.04 -15.98 18.93
C VAL A 285 5.73 -14.50 18.81
N GLU A 286 4.48 -14.20 18.45
CA GLU A 286 3.97 -12.83 18.38
C GLU A 286 2.82 -12.69 19.39
N TYR A 287 2.94 -11.75 20.30
CA TYR A 287 1.98 -11.59 21.37
C TYR A 287 1.84 -10.13 21.81
N THR A 288 0.67 -9.77 22.31
CA THR A 288 0.46 -8.48 22.97
C THR A 288 -0.40 -8.66 24.23
N ASN A 289 0.02 -8.04 25.33
CA ASN A 289 -0.82 -7.90 26.53
C ASN A 289 -1.69 -6.62 26.46
N ASN A 290 -1.54 -5.82 25.42
CA ASN A 290 -2.32 -4.62 25.18
C ASN A 290 -2.87 -4.58 23.74
N PRO A 291 -4.09 -5.09 23.50
CA PRO A 291 -4.71 -5.10 22.18
C PRO A 291 -4.85 -3.70 21.53
N ALA A 292 -4.90 -2.63 22.34
CA ALA A 292 -4.95 -1.26 21.84
C ALA A 292 -3.69 -0.89 21.03
N TRP A 293 -2.54 -1.52 21.30
CA TRP A 293 -1.33 -1.35 20.51
C TRP A 293 -1.52 -1.71 19.04
N LEU A 294 -2.26 -2.76 18.75
CA LEU A 294 -2.56 -3.18 17.36
C LEU A 294 -3.39 -2.13 16.61
N THR A 295 -4.17 -1.33 17.33
CA THR A 295 -4.91 -0.21 16.73
C THR A 295 -4.02 1.00 16.47
N ILE A 296 -3.01 1.23 17.31
CA ILE A 296 -2.01 2.29 17.10
C ILE A 296 -1.20 2.00 15.84
N GLN A 297 -0.80 0.75 15.63
CA GLN A 297 -0.11 0.33 14.41
C GLN A 297 -0.95 0.53 13.13
N ALA A 298 -2.27 0.56 13.23
CA ALA A 298 -3.16 0.80 12.10
C ALA A 298 -3.26 2.29 11.71
N LEU A 299 -2.95 3.24 12.61
CA LEU A 299 -3.18 4.68 12.37
C LEU A 299 -2.49 5.23 11.11
N PRO A 300 -1.24 4.88 10.75
CA PRO A 300 -0.62 5.34 9.50
C PRO A 300 -1.40 4.91 8.25
N TYR A 301 -1.93 3.69 8.24
CA TYR A 301 -2.71 3.17 7.11
C TYR A 301 -4.08 3.84 7.02
N ILE A 302 -4.68 4.18 8.16
CA ILE A 302 -5.94 4.91 8.26
C ILE A 302 -5.78 6.36 7.77
N ASN A 303 -4.61 6.97 8.01
CA ASN A 303 -4.30 8.32 7.55
C ASN A 303 -4.20 8.43 6.02
N ASN A 304 -4.00 7.33 5.32
CA ASN A 304 -3.84 7.35 3.85
C ASN A 304 -5.21 7.58 3.18
N ALA A 305 -5.60 8.85 3.08
CA ALA A 305 -6.77 9.27 2.31
C ALA A 305 -6.46 9.04 0.82
N ARG A 306 -6.86 7.90 0.27
CA ARG A 306 -6.71 7.59 -1.16
C ARG A 306 -7.47 8.57 -2.05
N GLU A 307 -8.47 9.24 -1.49
CA GLU A 307 -9.35 10.19 -2.19
C GLU A 307 -9.67 11.38 -1.28
N ASP A 308 -9.72 12.57 -1.86
CA ASP A 308 -10.07 13.82 -1.15
C ASP A 308 -11.59 13.96 -0.96
N ASN A 309 -12.27 12.89 -0.50
CA ASN A 309 -13.68 12.96 -0.12
C ASN A 309 -13.86 13.21 1.40
N ALA A 310 -15.06 13.67 1.79
CA ALA A 310 -15.30 14.10 3.16
C ALA A 310 -15.09 13.00 4.21
N ILE A 311 -15.42 11.74 3.91
CA ILE A 311 -15.22 10.63 4.85
C ILE A 311 -13.73 10.32 4.98
N SER A 312 -13.01 10.17 3.87
CA SER A 312 -11.58 9.85 3.88
C SER A 312 -10.77 10.94 4.61
N LEU A 313 -11.09 12.21 4.37
CA LEU A 313 -10.44 13.34 5.05
C LEU A 313 -10.78 13.41 6.55
N ALA A 314 -12.04 13.18 6.93
CA ALA A 314 -12.43 13.13 8.35
C ALA A 314 -11.72 11.99 9.09
N VAL A 315 -11.60 10.82 8.47
CA VAL A 315 -10.91 9.65 9.02
C VAL A 315 -9.40 9.88 9.10
N ALA A 316 -8.78 10.50 8.10
CA ALA A 316 -7.38 10.88 8.15
C ALA A 316 -7.11 11.92 9.26
N TYR A 317 -7.98 12.93 9.40
CA TYR A 317 -7.89 13.90 10.49
C TYR A 317 -8.04 13.23 11.87
N TYR A 318 -8.98 12.29 12.01
CA TYR A 318 -9.18 11.48 13.21
C TYR A 318 -7.92 10.70 13.58
N ALA A 319 -7.31 9.96 12.64
CA ALA A 319 -6.11 9.19 12.88
C ALA A 319 -4.92 10.07 13.29
N ASN A 320 -4.69 11.18 12.58
CA ASN A 320 -3.61 12.13 12.89
C ASN A 320 -3.80 12.80 14.27
N SER A 321 -5.04 13.15 14.63
CA SER A 321 -5.34 13.77 15.93
C SER A 321 -5.11 12.83 17.09
N ILE A 322 -5.52 11.56 16.95
CA ILE A 322 -5.23 10.52 17.95
C ILE A 322 -3.71 10.33 18.08
N SER A 323 -3.01 10.23 16.97
CA SER A 323 -1.55 10.07 16.96
C SER A 323 -0.84 11.22 17.65
N ALA A 324 -1.22 12.46 17.36
CA ALA A 324 -0.67 13.64 18.02
C ALA A 324 -0.99 13.67 19.52
N TYR A 325 -2.19 13.26 19.90
CA TYR A 325 -2.59 13.15 21.30
C TYR A 325 -1.74 12.11 22.03
N LEU A 326 -1.56 10.91 21.47
CA LEU A 326 -0.73 9.83 22.03
C LEU A 326 0.72 10.28 22.21
N MET A 327 1.30 10.92 21.20
CA MET A 327 2.67 11.46 21.27
C MET A 327 2.84 12.52 22.36
N LYS A 328 1.78 13.26 22.67
CA LYS A 328 1.78 14.26 23.74
C LYS A 328 1.60 13.64 25.11
N GLN A 329 0.73 12.66 25.25
CA GLN A 329 0.32 12.11 26.55
C GLN A 329 1.20 10.95 27.04
N SER A 330 1.79 10.14 26.12
CA SER A 330 2.61 8.99 26.48
C SER A 330 4.09 9.21 26.13
N PRO A 331 4.95 9.56 27.12
CA PRO A 331 6.40 9.66 26.92
C PRO A 331 7.02 8.34 26.45
N ARG A 332 6.43 7.21 26.86
CA ARG A 332 6.90 5.86 26.53
C ARG A 332 6.69 5.56 25.03
N ILE A 333 5.51 5.81 24.50
CA ILE A 333 5.22 5.67 23.08
C ILE A 333 6.18 6.54 22.26
N ARG A 334 6.38 7.79 22.69
CA ARG A 334 7.33 8.71 22.06
C ARG A 334 8.75 8.15 22.03
N SER A 335 9.25 7.65 23.16
CA SER A 335 10.62 7.12 23.23
C SER A 335 10.84 5.91 22.30
N VAL A 336 9.84 5.05 22.13
CA VAL A 336 9.93 3.90 21.22
C VAL A 336 10.00 4.34 19.76
N PHE A 337 9.14 5.26 19.31
CA PHE A 337 9.23 5.77 17.95
C PHE A 337 10.51 6.55 17.67
N GLU A 338 11.01 7.30 18.63
CA GLU A 338 12.32 7.96 18.52
C GLU A 338 13.49 6.96 18.46
N GLN A 339 13.38 5.82 19.14
CA GLN A 339 14.35 4.75 19.06
C GLN A 339 14.29 4.08 17.69
N TRP A 340 13.13 3.70 17.18
CA TRP A 340 12.97 3.12 15.84
C TRP A 340 13.45 4.06 14.73
N LYS A 341 13.24 5.36 14.87
CA LYS A 341 13.78 6.36 13.94
C LYS A 341 15.32 6.39 13.92
N ARG A 342 15.97 6.15 15.06
CA ARG A 342 17.44 6.05 15.15
C ARG A 342 17.96 4.74 14.56
N GLU A 343 17.28 3.62 14.83
CA GLU A 343 17.62 2.30 14.31
C GLU A 343 17.51 2.26 12.78
N ALA A 344 16.42 2.77 12.20
CA ALA A 344 16.21 2.86 10.76
C ALA A 344 17.28 3.70 10.02
N GLY A 345 17.89 4.67 10.69
CA GLY A 345 19.00 5.47 10.13
C GLY A 345 20.33 4.71 10.01
N GLN A 346 20.50 3.59 10.71
CA GLN A 346 21.72 2.78 10.68
C GLN A 346 21.67 1.64 9.64
N GLU A 347 20.48 1.22 9.21
CA GLU A 347 20.27 0.16 8.20
C GLU A 347 20.40 0.66 6.74
N SER A 348 20.88 1.87 6.50
CA SER A 348 20.90 2.49 5.16
C SER A 348 21.99 1.97 4.20
N LEU A 349 22.59 0.81 4.47
CA LEU A 349 23.39 0.08 3.47
C LEU A 349 22.45 -0.84 2.64
N LYS A 350 21.57 -0.21 1.86
CA LYS A 350 20.74 -0.93 0.90
C LYS A 350 21.61 -1.72 -0.06
N SER A 351 21.45 -3.03 -0.08
CA SER A 351 22.18 -3.93 -0.96
C SER A 351 21.88 -3.62 -2.44
N ASN A 352 22.77 -4.03 -3.35
CA ASN A 352 22.55 -3.88 -4.79
C ASN A 352 21.27 -4.59 -5.29
N LEU A 353 20.79 -5.57 -4.52
CA LEU A 353 19.52 -6.27 -4.75
C LEU A 353 18.31 -5.32 -4.66
N GLU A 354 18.30 -4.37 -3.72
CA GLU A 354 17.22 -3.40 -3.54
C GLU A 354 17.12 -2.36 -4.66
N LYS A 355 18.14 -2.23 -5.47
CA LYS A 355 18.18 -1.28 -6.60
C LYS A 355 17.51 -1.83 -7.86
N ASN A 356 17.26 -3.13 -7.95
CA ASN A 356 16.60 -3.78 -9.09
C ASN A 356 15.25 -4.33 -8.66
N GLN A 357 14.18 -3.63 -9.03
CA GLN A 357 12.81 -3.92 -8.60
C GLN A 357 12.31 -5.31 -9.06
N GLU A 358 12.67 -5.74 -10.28
CA GLU A 358 12.24 -7.06 -10.79
C GLU A 358 12.88 -8.22 -10.02
N LEU A 359 14.16 -8.08 -9.66
CA LEU A 359 14.86 -9.06 -8.84
C LEU A 359 14.33 -9.09 -7.42
N LYS A 360 14.02 -7.92 -6.86
CA LYS A 360 13.43 -7.79 -5.54
C LYS A 360 12.12 -8.54 -5.46
N ASP A 361 11.23 -8.35 -6.44
CA ASP A 361 9.92 -9.00 -6.45
C ASP A 361 10.04 -10.53 -6.54
N ILE A 362 10.95 -11.05 -7.39
CA ILE A 362 11.17 -12.50 -7.53
C ILE A 362 11.74 -13.10 -6.23
N VAL A 363 12.77 -12.48 -5.67
CA VAL A 363 13.39 -12.97 -4.43
C VAL A 363 12.41 -12.89 -3.26
N LEU A 364 11.62 -11.83 -3.15
CA LEU A 364 10.64 -11.67 -2.08
C LEU A 364 9.49 -12.67 -2.19
N ASP A 365 9.00 -12.97 -3.39
CA ASP A 365 7.92 -13.94 -3.59
C ASP A 365 8.36 -15.36 -3.26
N GLU A 366 9.61 -15.71 -3.55
CA GLU A 366 10.13 -17.07 -3.36
C GLU A 366 10.91 -17.26 -2.04
N THR A 367 11.20 -16.15 -1.34
CA THR A 367 11.83 -16.17 0.00
C THR A 367 11.03 -15.39 1.02
N PRO A 368 9.85 -15.88 1.45
CA PRO A 368 8.93 -15.17 2.33
C PRO A 368 9.55 -14.69 3.64
N TRP A 369 10.53 -15.41 4.20
CA TRP A 369 11.24 -15.01 5.42
C TRP A 369 12.09 -13.75 5.25
N VAL A 370 12.68 -13.52 4.05
CA VAL A 370 13.40 -12.28 3.73
C VAL A 370 12.38 -11.14 3.57
N ALA A 371 11.28 -11.44 2.88
CA ALA A 371 10.16 -10.50 2.72
C ALA A 371 9.56 -10.08 4.07
N ASP A 372 9.42 -11.00 5.03
CA ASP A 372 8.87 -10.70 6.35
C ASP A 372 9.81 -9.82 7.18
N ALA A 373 11.12 -10.05 7.11
CA ALA A 373 12.12 -9.23 7.79
C ALA A 373 12.15 -7.79 7.21
N GLU A 374 12.12 -7.65 5.89
CA GLU A 374 12.04 -6.34 5.25
C GLU A 374 10.71 -5.62 5.57
N ARG A 375 9.58 -6.32 5.51
CA ARG A 375 8.27 -5.75 5.87
C ARG A 375 8.24 -5.24 7.31
N GLU A 376 8.89 -5.92 8.24
CA GLU A 376 8.98 -5.49 9.63
C GLU A 376 9.83 -4.22 9.78
N SER A 377 10.97 -4.15 9.11
CA SER A 377 11.82 -2.94 9.08
C SER A 377 11.10 -1.77 8.44
N ASP A 378 10.49 -1.97 7.26
CA ASP A 378 9.68 -0.97 6.57
C ASP A 378 8.49 -0.50 7.42
N GLN A 379 7.84 -1.40 8.13
CA GLN A 379 6.73 -1.08 9.03
C GLN A 379 7.18 -0.24 10.22
N LYS A 380 8.30 -0.58 10.85
CA LYS A 380 8.89 0.21 11.94
C LYS A 380 9.29 1.61 11.45
N GLN A 381 9.93 1.69 10.28
CA GLN A 381 10.30 2.96 9.67
C GLN A 381 9.09 3.81 9.30
N MET A 382 8.06 3.21 8.71
CA MET A 382 6.82 3.89 8.36
C MET A 382 6.12 4.44 9.62
N LEU A 383 6.04 3.65 10.70
CA LEU A 383 5.51 4.08 11.99
C LEU A 383 6.32 5.25 12.56
N ALA A 384 7.65 5.12 12.61
CA ALA A 384 8.53 6.17 13.11
C ALA A 384 8.42 7.49 12.31
N ASN A 385 8.30 7.41 10.99
CA ASN A 385 8.11 8.58 10.13
C ASN A 385 6.72 9.20 10.28
N TYR A 386 5.68 8.37 10.41
CA TYR A 386 4.30 8.85 10.60
C TYR A 386 4.13 9.58 11.94
N PHE A 387 4.69 9.03 13.03
CA PHE A 387 4.61 9.64 14.36
C PHE A 387 5.60 10.79 14.57
N ASP A 388 6.34 11.21 13.54
CA ASP A 388 7.16 12.43 13.62
C ASP A 388 6.28 13.67 13.83
N SER A 389 6.67 14.53 14.78
CA SER A 389 5.84 15.67 15.18
C SER A 389 5.58 16.67 14.05
N SER A 390 6.53 16.88 13.15
CA SER A 390 6.39 17.79 12.01
C SER A 390 5.49 17.18 10.95
N THR A 391 5.61 15.88 10.70
CA THR A 391 4.75 15.12 9.80
C THR A 391 3.30 15.15 10.28
N LEU A 392 3.05 14.87 11.56
CA LEU A 392 1.71 14.92 12.15
C LEU A 392 1.09 16.32 12.08
N ALA A 393 1.86 17.37 12.42
CA ALA A 393 1.37 18.74 12.36
C ALA A 393 0.98 19.16 10.93
N ASN A 394 1.80 18.79 9.94
CA ASN A 394 1.50 19.06 8.53
C ASN A 394 0.26 18.30 8.05
N ASN A 395 0.16 17.01 8.38
CA ASN A 395 -0.99 16.17 8.03
C ASN A 395 -2.28 16.71 8.66
N LEU A 396 -2.25 17.11 9.93
CA LEU A 396 -3.40 17.73 10.62
C LEU A 396 -3.86 19.01 9.92
N SER A 397 -2.93 19.92 9.65
CA SER A 397 -3.25 21.18 8.99
C SER A 397 -3.84 20.96 7.59
N THR A 398 -3.22 20.10 6.80
CA THR A 398 -3.64 19.82 5.41
C THR A 398 -5.00 19.13 5.38
N THR A 399 -5.23 18.12 6.20
CA THR A 399 -6.51 17.40 6.24
C THR A 399 -7.64 18.27 6.76
N LEU A 400 -7.39 19.10 7.78
CA LEU A 400 -8.37 20.03 8.32
C LEU A 400 -8.78 21.09 7.29
N GLU A 401 -7.80 21.67 6.58
CA GLU A 401 -8.05 22.65 5.52
C GLU A 401 -8.91 22.06 4.40
N LYS A 402 -8.54 20.88 3.89
CA LYS A 402 -9.30 20.20 2.85
C LYS A 402 -10.70 19.83 3.34
N LEU A 403 -10.83 19.27 4.54
CA LEU A 403 -12.12 18.92 5.13
C LEU A 403 -13.02 20.15 5.30
N SER A 404 -12.50 21.28 5.76
CA SER A 404 -13.27 22.51 5.95
C SER A 404 -13.88 23.05 4.64
N LYS A 405 -13.21 22.81 3.50
CA LYS A 405 -13.69 23.22 2.16
C LYS A 405 -14.86 22.38 1.67
N LEU A 406 -15.07 21.18 2.23
CA LEU A 406 -16.17 20.29 1.87
C LEU A 406 -17.44 20.53 2.69
N GLN A 407 -17.40 21.40 3.70
CA GLN A 407 -18.58 21.78 4.46
C GLN A 407 -19.31 22.94 3.79
N SER A 408 -20.60 22.77 3.50
CA SER A 408 -21.47 23.81 2.96
C SER A 408 -21.56 25.00 3.92
N LYS A 409 -21.29 26.20 3.42
CA LYS A 409 -21.44 27.45 4.18
C LYS A 409 -22.88 27.87 4.34
N GLU A 410 -23.80 27.36 3.49
CA GLU A 410 -25.20 27.71 3.48
C GLU A 410 -25.96 27.01 4.61
N ASP A 411 -25.81 25.72 4.73
CA ASP A 411 -26.58 24.88 5.67
C ASP A 411 -25.75 24.09 6.68
N GLY A 412 -24.43 24.02 6.51
CA GLY A 412 -23.52 23.28 7.38
C GLY A 412 -23.42 21.80 7.08
N SER A 413 -24.07 21.31 6.01
CA SER A 413 -23.97 19.91 5.60
C SER A 413 -22.59 19.59 5.01
N TRP A 414 -22.20 18.31 5.05
CA TRP A 414 -20.99 17.83 4.40
C TRP A 414 -21.28 17.36 2.97
N CYS A 415 -20.45 17.80 2.02
CA CYS A 415 -20.47 17.42 0.62
C CYS A 415 -19.43 16.34 0.36
N TRP A 416 -19.70 15.37 -0.55
CA TRP A 416 -18.77 14.31 -0.89
C TRP A 416 -17.48 14.85 -1.52
N TRP A 417 -17.61 15.75 -2.48
CA TRP A 417 -16.51 16.24 -3.31
C TRP A 417 -16.48 17.76 -3.38
N PRO A 418 -15.32 18.36 -3.65
CA PRO A 418 -15.22 19.80 -3.88
C PRO A 418 -16.16 20.27 -5.00
N GLY A 419 -16.81 21.42 -4.80
CA GLY A 419 -17.73 22.01 -5.78
C GLY A 419 -19.18 21.54 -5.70
N MET A 420 -19.50 20.53 -4.90
CA MET A 420 -20.90 20.17 -4.62
C MET A 420 -21.54 21.21 -3.69
N ARG A 421 -22.83 21.52 -3.93
CA ARG A 421 -23.57 22.53 -3.14
C ARG A 421 -24.30 21.97 -1.94
N TYR A 422 -24.78 20.72 -2.04
CA TYR A 422 -25.66 20.12 -1.04
C TYR A 422 -25.07 18.81 -0.52
N GLY A 423 -25.04 18.68 0.79
CA GLY A 423 -24.67 17.45 1.45
C GLY A 423 -25.89 16.57 1.74
N SER A 424 -25.65 15.34 2.12
CA SER A 424 -26.69 14.40 2.56
C SER A 424 -26.71 14.26 4.08
N PHE A 425 -27.85 13.85 4.64
CA PHE A 425 -27.96 13.53 6.07
C PHE A 425 -26.97 12.45 6.48
N ALA A 426 -26.92 11.35 5.74
CA ALA A 426 -26.08 10.20 6.06
C ALA A 426 -24.59 10.56 6.07
N LEU A 427 -24.11 11.32 5.07
CA LEU A 427 -22.71 11.77 5.02
C LEU A 427 -22.41 12.74 6.15
N THR A 428 -23.27 13.73 6.38
CA THR A 428 -23.09 14.72 7.44
C THR A 428 -23.08 14.05 8.82
N ALA A 429 -23.97 13.09 9.05
CA ALA A 429 -23.98 12.31 10.28
C ALA A 429 -22.69 11.52 10.47
N SER A 430 -22.16 10.85 9.42
CA SER A 430 -20.93 10.04 9.50
C SER A 430 -19.70 10.90 9.83
N VAL A 431 -19.52 12.03 9.14
CA VAL A 431 -18.40 12.94 9.40
C VAL A 431 -18.52 13.56 10.80
N THR A 432 -19.73 13.99 11.18
CA THR A 432 -19.97 14.59 12.50
C THR A 432 -19.71 13.60 13.63
N GLU A 433 -20.19 12.37 13.49
CA GLU A 433 -19.97 11.27 14.44
C GLU A 433 -18.47 11.00 14.63
N THR A 434 -17.70 10.95 13.53
CA THR A 434 -16.24 10.78 13.56
C THR A 434 -15.56 11.88 14.38
N LEU A 435 -15.92 13.15 14.14
CA LEU A 435 -15.34 14.29 14.87
C LEU A 435 -15.80 14.33 16.34
N VAL A 436 -17.04 13.97 16.64
CA VAL A 436 -17.56 13.92 18.01
C VAL A 436 -16.90 12.81 18.83
N ARG A 437 -16.68 11.64 18.22
CA ARG A 437 -15.91 10.55 18.86
C ARG A 437 -14.47 10.95 19.12
N LEU A 438 -13.85 11.69 18.19
CA LEU A 438 -12.52 12.26 18.41
C LEU A 438 -12.51 13.19 19.61
N ASP A 439 -13.44 14.13 19.69
CA ASP A 439 -13.58 15.06 20.82
C ASP A 439 -13.77 14.35 22.16
N LYS A 440 -14.52 13.24 22.17
CA LYS A 440 -14.72 12.42 23.38
C LYS A 440 -13.41 11.81 23.87
N MET A 441 -12.53 11.37 22.96
CA MET A 441 -11.27 10.72 23.31
C MET A 441 -10.14 11.70 23.63
N THR A 442 -10.02 12.78 22.86
CA THR A 442 -8.86 13.69 22.90
C THR A 442 -9.17 15.05 23.54
N GLY A 443 -10.43 15.31 23.85
CA GLY A 443 -10.93 16.62 24.27
C GLY A 443 -11.35 17.49 23.08
N LYS A 444 -12.25 18.43 23.35
CA LYS A 444 -12.82 19.31 22.31
C LYS A 444 -11.75 20.21 21.69
N GLN A 445 -11.63 20.15 20.37
CA GLN A 445 -10.69 20.96 19.59
C GLN A 445 -11.41 22.21 19.06
N ALA A 446 -10.84 23.42 19.26
CA ALA A 446 -11.46 24.69 18.85
C ALA A 446 -11.76 24.74 17.33
N ASP A 447 -10.87 24.15 16.51
CA ASP A 447 -10.97 24.19 15.06
C ASP A 447 -12.12 23.33 14.51
N THR A 448 -12.44 22.21 15.14
CA THR A 448 -13.53 21.32 14.74
C THR A 448 -14.89 21.73 15.29
N GLN A 449 -14.93 22.45 16.43
CA GLN A 449 -16.20 22.80 17.11
C GLN A 449 -17.14 23.61 16.23
N LYS A 450 -16.62 24.56 15.44
CA LYS A 450 -17.47 25.34 14.52
C LYS A 450 -18.11 24.44 13.46
N MET A 451 -17.33 23.52 12.90
CA MET A 451 -17.82 22.57 11.89
C MET A 451 -18.86 21.63 12.48
N ILE A 452 -18.58 21.06 13.66
CA ILE A 452 -19.51 20.19 14.39
C ILE A 452 -20.81 20.93 14.67
N ASN A 453 -20.77 22.14 15.19
CA ASN A 453 -21.95 22.91 15.53
C ASN A 453 -22.82 23.25 14.29
N SER A 454 -22.19 23.58 13.16
CA SER A 454 -22.90 23.82 11.90
C SER A 454 -23.57 22.54 11.38
N ALA A 455 -22.85 21.41 11.40
CA ALA A 455 -23.38 20.12 10.99
C ALA A 455 -24.53 19.64 11.91
N MET A 456 -24.38 19.81 13.22
CA MET A 456 -25.44 19.45 14.19
C MET A 456 -26.71 20.30 13.99
N LYS A 457 -26.57 21.56 13.61
CA LYS A 457 -27.71 22.40 13.26
C LYS A 457 -28.42 21.87 12.00
N PHE A 458 -27.65 21.49 10.96
CA PHE A 458 -28.21 20.87 9.76
C PHE A 458 -28.97 19.58 10.08
N LEU A 459 -28.34 18.67 10.82
CA LEU A 459 -28.93 17.39 11.19
C LEU A 459 -30.23 17.57 12.00
N GLY A 460 -30.20 18.47 13.01
CA GLY A 460 -31.37 18.77 13.83
C GLY A 460 -32.53 19.38 13.02
N ASN A 461 -32.23 20.35 12.15
CA ASN A 461 -33.24 20.95 11.26
C ASN A 461 -33.86 19.88 10.37
N ARG A 462 -33.06 18.97 9.81
CA ARG A 462 -33.55 17.90 8.93
C ARG A 462 -34.49 16.93 9.66
N VAL A 463 -34.14 16.54 10.88
CA VAL A 463 -35.00 15.67 11.70
C VAL A 463 -36.32 16.38 12.05
N VAL A 464 -36.29 17.68 12.36
CA VAL A 464 -37.50 18.48 12.61
C VAL A 464 -38.34 18.60 11.35
N GLU A 465 -37.75 18.92 10.19
CA GLU A 465 -38.48 18.98 8.90
C GLU A 465 -39.15 17.66 8.54
N ASP A 466 -38.46 16.54 8.73
CA ASP A 466 -39.03 15.22 8.44
C ASP A 466 -40.17 14.87 9.43
N TYR A 467 -40.03 15.31 10.70
CA TYR A 467 -41.12 15.17 11.69
C TYR A 467 -42.36 16.03 11.36
N GLU A 468 -42.15 17.29 10.94
CA GLU A 468 -43.28 18.14 10.53
C GLU A 468 -44.03 17.54 9.31
N LYS A 469 -43.30 17.01 8.32
CA LYS A 469 -43.89 16.30 7.19
C LYS A 469 -44.70 15.06 7.62
N LEU A 470 -44.29 14.37 8.68
CA LEU A 470 -45.05 13.24 9.22
C LEU A 470 -46.38 13.67 9.84
N LYS A 471 -46.43 14.82 10.55
CA LYS A 471 -47.65 15.38 11.10
C LYS A 471 -48.68 15.72 10.02
N GLU A 472 -48.22 16.13 8.84
CA GLU A 472 -49.09 16.51 7.70
C GLU A 472 -49.62 15.28 6.93
N ARG A 473 -49.13 14.07 7.19
CA ARG A 473 -49.59 12.86 6.48
C ARG A 473 -51.01 12.48 6.87
N LYS A 474 -51.81 12.13 5.87
CA LYS A 474 -53.17 11.64 6.04
C LYS A 474 -53.23 10.23 6.62
N ASP A 475 -52.26 9.40 6.30
CA ASP A 475 -52.11 8.05 6.83
C ASP A 475 -51.19 8.06 8.05
N LYS A 476 -51.80 7.92 9.22
CA LYS A 476 -51.08 7.90 10.52
C LYS A 476 -50.65 6.51 10.97
N ASN A 477 -50.90 5.46 10.16
CA ASN A 477 -50.74 4.08 10.61
C ASN A 477 -49.31 3.53 10.47
N SER A 478 -48.37 4.25 9.86
CA SER A 478 -46.98 3.81 9.75
C SER A 478 -46.00 4.95 9.80
N THR A 479 -45.02 4.89 10.68
CA THR A 479 -43.82 5.79 10.67
C THR A 479 -42.80 5.26 9.68
N PRO A 480 -42.31 6.08 8.74
CA PRO A 480 -41.29 5.63 7.82
C PRO A 480 -40.01 5.22 8.54
N ILE A 481 -39.45 4.08 8.19
CA ILE A 481 -38.19 3.56 8.76
C ILE A 481 -37.07 4.59 8.64
N VAL A 482 -36.93 5.25 7.47
CA VAL A 482 -35.87 6.25 7.24
C VAL A 482 -35.93 7.41 8.24
N PHE A 483 -37.12 7.83 8.65
CA PHE A 483 -37.26 8.86 9.68
C PHE A 483 -36.76 8.35 11.04
N VAL A 484 -37.12 7.14 11.41
CA VAL A 484 -36.70 6.51 12.67
C VAL A 484 -35.18 6.37 12.69
N ASP A 485 -34.59 5.84 11.63
CA ASP A 485 -33.15 5.63 11.50
C ASP A 485 -32.37 6.96 11.62
N ASN A 486 -32.79 8.00 10.89
CA ASN A 486 -32.19 9.32 10.96
C ASN A 486 -32.35 9.93 12.36
N GLY A 487 -33.52 9.76 12.99
CA GLY A 487 -33.81 10.24 14.34
C GLY A 487 -32.91 9.58 15.38
N VAL A 488 -32.80 8.24 15.36
CA VAL A 488 -31.93 7.50 16.27
C VAL A 488 -30.46 7.91 16.11
N ARG A 489 -29.99 8.03 14.86
CA ARG A 489 -28.62 8.44 14.60
C ARG A 489 -28.32 9.87 15.08
N TYR A 490 -29.25 10.79 14.86
CA TYR A 490 -29.13 12.14 15.40
C TYR A 490 -29.07 12.17 16.92
N LEU A 491 -29.97 11.43 17.59
CA LEU A 491 -30.00 11.34 19.05
C LEU A 491 -28.71 10.72 19.62
N TYR A 492 -28.18 9.71 18.95
CA TYR A 492 -26.89 9.12 19.31
C TYR A 492 -25.75 10.15 19.26
N ILE A 493 -25.64 10.92 18.17
CA ILE A 493 -24.60 11.94 18.05
C ILE A 493 -24.80 13.05 19.09
N CYS A 494 -26.05 13.44 19.38
CA CYS A 494 -26.37 14.39 20.45
C CYS A 494 -25.95 13.87 21.82
N ALA A 495 -26.22 12.58 22.11
CA ALA A 495 -25.86 11.94 23.37
C ALA A 495 -24.31 11.88 23.56
N LEU A 496 -23.56 11.64 22.47
CA LEU A 496 -22.10 11.68 22.51
C LEU A 496 -21.55 13.10 22.70
N ASN A 497 -22.11 14.11 22.00
CA ASN A 497 -21.65 15.49 22.04
C ASN A 497 -22.12 16.26 23.29
N GLY A 498 -23.10 15.76 24.01
CA GLY A 498 -23.72 16.46 25.16
C GLY A 498 -24.56 17.67 24.71
N ARG A 499 -25.07 17.68 23.46
CA ARG A 499 -25.85 18.78 22.91
C ARG A 499 -27.22 18.88 23.57
N GLN A 500 -27.59 20.10 23.99
CA GLN A 500 -28.94 20.41 24.44
C GLN A 500 -29.86 20.59 23.21
N LEU A 501 -30.97 19.84 23.19
CA LEU A 501 -31.96 19.91 22.11
C LEU A 501 -32.84 21.17 22.29
N SER A 502 -33.17 21.85 21.19
CA SER A 502 -34.20 22.89 21.16
C SER A 502 -35.58 22.29 21.40
N ALA A 503 -36.61 23.12 21.64
CA ALA A 503 -37.98 22.67 21.88
C ALA A 503 -38.54 21.80 20.72
N LYS A 504 -38.28 22.22 19.47
CA LYS A 504 -38.72 21.47 18.27
C LYS A 504 -37.95 20.17 18.10
N GLU A 505 -36.65 20.17 18.35
CA GLU A 505 -35.82 18.97 18.32
C GLU A 505 -36.28 17.97 19.40
N LYS A 506 -36.64 18.45 20.61
CA LYS A 506 -37.20 17.60 21.67
C LYS A 506 -38.52 16.98 21.29
N GLU A 507 -39.43 17.71 20.63
CA GLU A 507 -40.69 17.19 20.16
C GLU A 507 -40.48 16.05 19.16
N ALA A 508 -39.62 16.26 18.14
CA ALA A 508 -39.28 15.21 17.18
C ALA A 508 -38.56 14.01 17.83
N ALA A 509 -37.64 14.26 18.77
CA ALA A 509 -36.97 13.22 19.54
C ALA A 509 -37.91 12.38 20.35
N ASN A 510 -38.82 13.00 21.08
CA ASN A 510 -39.84 12.29 21.85
C ASN A 510 -40.72 11.40 20.98
N TYR A 511 -41.10 11.87 19.79
CA TYR A 511 -41.86 11.07 18.85
C TYR A 511 -41.09 9.81 18.40
N VAL A 512 -39.78 9.94 18.11
CA VAL A 512 -38.91 8.80 17.79
C VAL A 512 -38.85 7.82 18.96
N LEU A 513 -38.63 8.32 20.18
CA LEU A 513 -38.51 7.48 21.39
C LEU A 513 -39.81 6.72 21.69
N GLU A 514 -40.95 7.41 21.61
CA GLU A 514 -42.28 6.76 21.86
C GLU A 514 -42.59 5.73 20.76
N SER A 515 -42.32 6.05 19.50
CA SER A 515 -42.53 5.11 18.38
C SER A 515 -41.75 3.80 18.57
N LEU A 516 -40.55 3.87 19.19
CA LEU A 516 -39.69 2.71 19.44
C LEU A 516 -40.04 1.94 20.71
N LYS A 517 -40.63 2.58 21.72
CA LYS A 517 -41.19 1.88 22.89
C LYS A 517 -42.32 0.94 22.47
N GLU A 518 -43.13 1.36 21.50
CA GLU A 518 -44.24 0.56 21.02
C GLU A 518 -43.82 -0.56 20.03
N ASN A 519 -42.77 -0.33 19.24
CA ASN A 519 -42.35 -1.27 18.21
C ASN A 519 -40.82 -1.23 17.93
N ASN A 520 -40.05 -1.87 18.79
CA ASN A 520 -38.56 -1.99 18.62
C ASN A 520 -38.14 -2.99 17.54
N ALA A 521 -39.06 -3.84 17.06
CA ALA A 521 -38.77 -4.85 16.04
C ALA A 521 -38.48 -4.25 14.64
N VAL A 522 -38.82 -2.98 14.45
CA VAL A 522 -38.57 -2.26 13.17
C VAL A 522 -37.09 -1.93 12.95
N LEU A 523 -36.31 -1.81 14.04
CA LEU A 523 -34.88 -1.47 13.96
C LEU A 523 -34.02 -2.66 13.50
N ASN A 524 -33.07 -2.41 12.60
CA ASN A 524 -31.99 -3.35 12.38
C ASN A 524 -31.03 -3.37 13.60
N LEU A 525 -30.09 -4.31 13.64
CA LEU A 525 -29.21 -4.48 14.80
C LEU A 525 -28.35 -3.25 15.08
N TYR A 526 -27.87 -2.53 14.05
CA TYR A 526 -27.08 -1.33 14.21
C TYR A 526 -27.85 -0.21 14.94
N TYR A 527 -29.04 0.13 14.43
CA TYR A 527 -29.87 1.17 15.05
C TYR A 527 -30.40 0.75 16.42
N LYS A 528 -30.63 -0.54 16.63
CA LYS A 528 -30.97 -1.10 17.95
C LYS A 528 -29.82 -0.87 18.95
N ALA A 529 -28.56 -1.10 18.54
CA ALA A 529 -27.39 -0.85 19.36
C ALA A 529 -27.20 0.64 19.67
N LEU A 530 -27.36 1.52 18.66
CA LEU A 530 -27.32 2.97 18.88
C LEU A 530 -28.42 3.44 19.85
N MET A 531 -29.60 2.86 19.74
CA MET A 531 -30.73 3.18 20.64
C MET A 531 -30.43 2.77 22.08
N ALA A 532 -29.78 1.63 22.29
CA ALA A 532 -29.36 1.21 23.63
C ALA A 532 -28.40 2.25 24.26
N VAL A 533 -27.47 2.81 23.46
CA VAL A 533 -26.59 3.90 23.92
C VAL A 533 -27.38 5.15 24.27
N VAL A 534 -28.34 5.55 23.41
CA VAL A 534 -29.20 6.72 23.64
C VAL A 534 -29.98 6.57 24.95
N LEU A 535 -30.63 5.43 25.15
CA LEU A 535 -31.41 5.13 26.34
C LEU A 535 -30.55 5.17 27.62
N ALA A 536 -29.39 4.52 27.60
CA ALA A 536 -28.44 4.52 28.72
C ALA A 536 -28.00 5.94 29.08
N LYS A 537 -27.71 6.80 28.08
CA LYS A 537 -27.32 8.20 28.27
C LYS A 537 -28.47 9.08 28.80
N HIS A 538 -29.72 8.71 28.56
CA HIS A 538 -30.89 9.39 29.09
C HIS A 538 -31.36 8.85 30.45
N GLY A 539 -30.62 7.90 31.04
CA GLY A 539 -30.92 7.32 32.35
C GLY A 539 -31.94 6.14 32.32
N GLU A 540 -32.35 5.74 31.13
CA GLU A 540 -33.29 4.59 30.92
C GLU A 540 -32.51 3.26 30.89
N THR A 541 -31.72 3.01 31.92
CA THR A 541 -30.73 1.90 31.99
C THR A 541 -31.39 0.53 31.87
N GLN A 542 -32.58 0.36 32.48
CA GLN A 542 -33.31 -0.91 32.39
C GLN A 542 -33.72 -1.23 30.95
N LEU A 543 -34.31 -0.24 30.27
CA LEU A 543 -34.76 -0.41 28.88
C LEU A 543 -33.55 -0.61 27.95
N ALA A 544 -32.43 0.09 28.19
CA ALA A 544 -31.17 -0.12 27.46
C ALA A 544 -30.66 -1.57 27.62
N GLY A 545 -30.78 -2.14 28.85
CA GLY A 545 -30.43 -3.52 29.12
C GLY A 545 -31.33 -4.53 28.37
N GLU A 546 -32.62 -4.23 28.19
CA GLU A 546 -33.53 -5.06 27.38
C GLU A 546 -33.13 -5.03 25.88
N TYR A 547 -32.69 -3.86 25.37
CA TYR A 547 -32.16 -3.76 24.02
C TYR A 547 -30.89 -4.58 23.84
N ILE A 548 -29.94 -4.55 24.81
CA ILE A 548 -28.72 -5.36 24.78
C ILE A 548 -29.07 -6.85 24.77
N LYS A 549 -29.96 -7.31 25.64
CA LYS A 549 -30.43 -8.71 25.67
C LYS A 549 -31.05 -9.14 24.34
N SER A 550 -31.84 -8.28 23.72
CA SER A 550 -32.39 -8.53 22.38
C SER A 550 -31.35 -8.57 21.29
N LEU A 551 -30.22 -7.88 21.45
CA LEU A 551 -29.06 -7.95 20.53
C LEU A 551 -28.31 -9.28 20.72
N ASP A 552 -28.13 -9.73 21.95
CA ASP A 552 -27.42 -10.98 22.27
C ASP A 552 -28.04 -12.22 21.61
N GLU A 553 -29.34 -12.22 21.35
CA GLU A 553 -30.03 -13.29 20.61
C GLU A 553 -29.50 -13.50 19.18
N TYR A 554 -28.80 -12.52 18.63
CA TYR A 554 -28.24 -12.55 17.29
C TYR A 554 -26.73 -12.70 17.29
N THR A 555 -26.12 -12.99 18.44
CA THR A 555 -24.67 -13.19 18.54
C THR A 555 -24.29 -14.66 18.39
N VAL A 556 -23.09 -14.85 17.83
CA VAL A 556 -22.37 -16.13 17.84
C VAL A 556 -21.11 -15.92 18.66
N ALA A 557 -20.77 -16.87 19.53
CA ALA A 557 -19.53 -16.85 20.32
C ALA A 557 -18.76 -18.14 20.08
N THR A 558 -17.47 -18.00 19.73
CA THR A 558 -16.54 -19.11 19.61
C THR A 558 -15.24 -18.76 20.34
N GLU A 559 -14.51 -19.78 20.80
CA GLU A 559 -13.23 -19.57 21.49
C GLU A 559 -12.22 -18.84 20.57
N GLU A 560 -12.20 -19.20 19.29
CA GLU A 560 -11.29 -18.64 18.29
C GLU A 560 -11.67 -17.21 17.87
N MET A 561 -12.93 -17.02 17.45
CA MET A 561 -13.37 -15.75 16.86
C MET A 561 -13.86 -14.74 17.89
N GLY A 562 -14.16 -15.15 19.10
CA GLY A 562 -14.87 -14.33 20.08
C GLY A 562 -16.36 -14.22 19.77
N ARG A 563 -17.01 -13.15 20.22
CA ARG A 563 -18.46 -12.89 20.09
C ARG A 563 -18.71 -11.86 18.98
N TYR A 564 -19.65 -12.18 18.09
CA TYR A 564 -19.99 -11.29 16.98
C TYR A 564 -21.41 -11.51 16.46
N TYR A 565 -21.90 -10.54 15.69
CA TYR A 565 -23.19 -10.60 15.03
C TYR A 565 -23.05 -11.24 13.64
N ASP A 566 -23.46 -12.51 13.51
CA ASP A 566 -23.47 -13.23 12.23
C ASP A 566 -24.88 -13.18 11.59
N SER A 567 -25.46 -12.01 11.51
CA SER A 567 -26.82 -11.84 10.99
C SER A 567 -26.84 -10.90 9.79
N PRO A 568 -27.56 -11.26 8.71
CA PRO A 568 -27.86 -10.34 7.61
C PRO A 568 -28.56 -9.05 8.05
N ARG A 569 -29.17 -9.05 9.24
CA ARG A 569 -29.84 -7.87 9.83
C ARG A 569 -28.84 -6.81 10.31
N SER A 570 -27.55 -7.13 10.47
CA SER A 570 -26.50 -6.15 10.73
C SER A 570 -25.95 -5.50 9.45
N GLY A 571 -26.32 -6.02 8.27
CA GLY A 571 -25.89 -5.53 6.97
C GLY A 571 -27.09 -5.12 6.10
N TYR A 572 -27.71 -3.98 6.37
CA TYR A 572 -28.91 -3.54 5.61
C TYR A 572 -28.61 -2.47 4.57
N SER A 573 -27.48 -2.39 4.00
CA SER A 573 -27.23 -1.51 2.85
C SER A 573 -25.92 -1.88 2.19
N TRP A 574 -25.53 -1.19 1.14
CA TRP A 574 -24.19 -1.28 0.56
C TRP A 574 -23.06 -0.93 1.56
N PHE A 575 -23.39 -0.45 2.77
CA PHE A 575 -22.49 -0.40 3.91
C PHE A 575 -22.65 -1.68 4.76
N ASP A 576 -21.53 -2.36 5.02
CA ASP A 576 -21.49 -3.44 6.02
C ASP A 576 -21.48 -2.82 7.42
N TYR A 577 -22.59 -2.95 8.14
CA TYR A 577 -22.74 -2.43 9.50
C TYR A 577 -22.29 -3.41 10.59
N ARG A 578 -21.70 -4.55 10.30
CA ARG A 578 -21.26 -5.51 11.32
C ARG A 578 -20.33 -4.89 12.33
N ILE A 579 -19.25 -4.23 11.86
CA ILE A 579 -18.29 -3.54 12.73
C ILE A 579 -18.95 -2.38 13.50
N PRO A 580 -19.69 -1.45 12.88
CA PRO A 580 -20.43 -0.41 13.61
C PRO A 580 -21.40 -0.94 14.63
N THR A 581 -22.13 -2.03 14.35
CA THR A 581 -23.05 -2.68 15.29
C THR A 581 -22.30 -3.20 16.50
N GLN A 582 -21.20 -3.91 16.29
CA GLN A 582 -20.32 -4.44 17.33
C GLN A 582 -19.84 -3.33 18.26
N VAL A 583 -19.39 -2.22 17.71
CA VAL A 583 -18.85 -1.08 18.47
C VAL A 583 -19.93 -0.36 19.25
N ALA A 584 -21.11 -0.14 18.67
CA ALA A 584 -22.22 0.47 19.36
C ALA A 584 -22.73 -0.43 20.50
N ALA A 585 -22.75 -1.75 20.31
CA ALA A 585 -23.10 -2.70 21.36
C ALA A 585 -22.09 -2.69 22.51
N ILE A 586 -20.79 -2.68 22.22
CA ILE A 586 -19.73 -2.51 23.23
C ILE A 586 -19.93 -1.21 24.02
N GLU A 587 -20.23 -0.09 23.35
CA GLU A 587 -20.48 1.19 24.02
C GLU A 587 -21.73 1.12 24.90
N ALA A 588 -22.82 0.51 24.45
CA ALA A 588 -24.03 0.31 25.23
C ALA A 588 -23.76 -0.55 26.47
N MET A 589 -23.08 -1.67 26.33
CA MET A 589 -22.71 -2.56 27.43
C MET A 589 -21.86 -1.85 28.49
N LYS A 590 -20.87 -1.07 28.07
CA LYS A 590 -20.04 -0.24 28.99
C LYS A 590 -20.87 0.77 29.78
N LEU A 591 -21.89 1.35 29.16
CA LEU A 591 -22.75 2.35 29.81
C LEU A 591 -23.76 1.75 30.76
N VAL A 592 -24.26 0.55 30.47
CA VAL A 592 -25.29 -0.11 31.29
C VAL A 592 -24.67 -0.85 32.48
N ASP A 593 -23.70 -1.72 32.21
CA ASP A 593 -22.98 -2.48 33.27
C ASP A 593 -21.64 -2.98 32.71
N ALA A 594 -20.62 -2.14 32.81
CA ALA A 594 -19.28 -2.45 32.29
C ALA A 594 -18.67 -3.71 32.91
N GLN A 595 -18.97 -3.99 34.19
CA GLN A 595 -18.40 -5.13 34.90
C GLN A 595 -19.17 -6.42 34.58
N GLY A 596 -20.49 -6.36 34.51
CA GLY A 596 -21.32 -7.52 34.17
C GLY A 596 -21.12 -7.99 32.73
N TYR A 597 -20.80 -7.07 31.81
CA TYR A 597 -20.53 -7.39 30.41
C TYR A 597 -19.03 -7.46 30.04
N ALA A 598 -18.12 -7.49 31.02
CA ALA A 598 -16.68 -7.42 30.76
C ALA A 598 -16.19 -8.52 29.80
N GLU A 599 -16.63 -9.77 30.01
CA GLU A 599 -16.29 -10.91 29.14
C GLU A 599 -16.83 -10.73 27.72
N SER A 600 -18.11 -10.37 27.58
CA SER A 600 -18.71 -10.12 26.26
C SER A 600 -18.03 -9.00 25.51
N ILE A 601 -17.63 -7.93 26.21
CA ILE A 601 -16.89 -6.80 25.62
C ILE A 601 -15.53 -7.25 25.09
N GLU A 602 -14.79 -8.06 25.86
CA GLU A 602 -13.49 -8.57 25.43
C GLU A 602 -13.61 -9.58 24.28
N GLU A 603 -14.60 -10.46 24.29
CA GLU A 603 -14.90 -11.36 23.17
C GLU A 603 -15.24 -10.56 21.90
N MET A 604 -16.04 -9.49 22.02
CA MET A 604 -16.39 -8.61 20.92
C MET A 604 -15.19 -7.85 20.37
N ARG A 605 -14.29 -7.38 21.24
CA ARG A 605 -13.04 -6.75 20.84
C ARG A 605 -12.12 -7.72 20.11
N ARG A 606 -12.03 -8.98 20.56
CA ARG A 606 -11.28 -10.04 19.88
C ARG A 606 -11.75 -10.18 18.44
N TRP A 607 -13.06 -10.29 18.23
CA TRP A 607 -13.61 -10.37 16.88
C TRP A 607 -13.24 -9.15 16.03
N LEU A 608 -13.27 -7.94 16.58
CA LEU A 608 -12.85 -6.74 15.86
C LEU A 608 -11.40 -6.82 15.40
N LEU A 609 -10.49 -7.38 16.20
CA LEU A 609 -9.09 -7.59 15.79
C LEU A 609 -8.97 -8.63 14.66
N MET A 610 -9.77 -9.71 14.72
CA MET A 610 -9.79 -10.72 13.66
C MET A 610 -10.33 -10.17 12.31
N GLN A 611 -11.12 -9.10 12.34
CA GLN A 611 -11.56 -8.40 11.12
C GLN A 611 -10.52 -7.45 10.52
N LYS A 612 -9.43 -7.21 11.22
CA LYS A 612 -8.33 -6.39 10.71
C LYS A 612 -7.64 -7.13 9.56
N ARG A 613 -7.76 -6.60 8.35
CA ARG A 613 -7.09 -7.14 7.17
C ARG A 613 -5.72 -6.50 7.01
N VAL A 614 -4.68 -7.33 6.98
CA VAL A 614 -3.28 -6.87 6.90
C VAL A 614 -3.00 -5.85 8.01
N GLN A 615 -3.16 -4.56 7.77
CA GLN A 615 -2.79 -3.50 8.72
C GLN A 615 -3.98 -2.63 9.19
N ALA A 616 -5.12 -2.67 8.49
CA ALA A 616 -6.29 -1.87 8.81
C ALA A 616 -7.58 -2.63 8.51
N TRP A 617 -8.74 -2.03 8.87
CA TRP A 617 -10.06 -2.56 8.50
C TRP A 617 -10.44 -2.13 7.09
N ASP A 618 -11.44 -2.79 6.52
CA ASP A 618 -11.80 -2.72 5.09
C ASP A 618 -12.29 -1.36 4.59
N THR A 619 -12.92 -0.56 5.45
CA THR A 619 -13.45 0.76 5.08
C THR A 619 -12.99 1.87 6.03
N PRO A 620 -12.92 3.14 5.55
CA PRO A 620 -12.58 4.27 6.42
C PRO A 620 -13.48 4.37 7.66
N PHE A 621 -14.78 4.13 7.52
CA PHE A 621 -15.73 4.18 8.63
C PHE A 621 -15.51 3.05 9.64
N ASN A 622 -15.20 1.84 9.18
CA ASN A 622 -14.90 0.69 10.03
C ASN A 622 -13.59 0.90 10.81
N ASN A 623 -12.61 1.58 10.22
CA ASN A 623 -11.39 1.97 10.92
C ASN A 623 -11.67 2.88 12.12
N VAL A 624 -12.49 3.93 11.95
CA VAL A 624 -12.88 4.84 13.04
C VAL A 624 -13.60 4.07 14.15
N ASN A 625 -14.55 3.20 13.77
CA ASN A 625 -15.31 2.39 14.73
C ASN A 625 -14.37 1.49 15.54
N ALA A 626 -13.50 0.74 14.89
CA ALA A 626 -12.59 -0.17 15.57
C ALA A 626 -11.62 0.56 16.50
N VAL A 627 -10.97 1.63 16.02
CA VAL A 627 -10.07 2.45 16.85
C VAL A 627 -10.80 3.00 18.07
N TYR A 628 -12.04 3.49 17.90
CA TYR A 628 -12.86 3.97 18.98
C TYR A 628 -13.15 2.90 20.03
N ALA A 629 -13.50 1.67 19.61
CA ALA A 629 -13.81 0.57 20.53
C ALA A 629 -12.65 0.21 21.46
N PHE A 630 -11.40 0.35 20.98
CA PHE A 630 -10.20 0.02 21.75
C PHE A 630 -9.69 1.18 22.60
N LEU A 631 -9.72 2.39 22.05
CA LEU A 631 -9.09 3.55 22.69
C LEU A 631 -10.02 4.35 23.61
N ASP A 632 -11.35 4.26 23.43
CA ASP A 632 -12.31 4.98 24.27
C ASP A 632 -12.28 4.47 25.72
N GLY A 633 -11.82 5.33 26.61
CA GLY A 633 -11.61 5.02 28.03
C GLY A 633 -10.29 4.34 28.37
N ASN A 634 -9.48 3.93 27.39
CA ASN A 634 -8.25 3.16 27.62
C ASN A 634 -6.97 3.89 27.19
N MET A 635 -7.04 5.15 26.77
CA MET A 635 -5.87 5.89 26.27
C MET A 635 -4.78 6.13 27.33
N THR A 636 -5.11 6.03 28.60
CA THR A 636 -4.16 6.15 29.72
C THR A 636 -3.59 4.80 30.16
N GLU A 637 -4.18 3.69 29.73
CA GLU A 637 -3.78 2.32 30.08
C GLU A 637 -2.80 1.70 29.07
N LEU A 638 -2.38 2.46 28.06
CA LEU A 638 -1.42 2.00 27.07
C LEU A 638 -0.02 1.69 27.65
N ASP A 639 0.25 2.16 28.85
CA ASP A 639 1.50 1.93 29.58
C ASP A 639 1.44 0.64 30.44
N GLY A 640 0.84 -0.45 29.96
CA GLY A 640 0.63 -1.71 30.69
C GLY A 640 1.74 -2.02 31.74
N LYS A 641 1.32 -2.27 32.96
CA LYS A 641 2.22 -2.51 34.10
C LYS A 641 2.55 -3.99 34.34
N GLU A 642 1.92 -4.88 33.61
CA GLU A 642 2.01 -6.31 33.83
C GLU A 642 3.11 -6.94 32.98
N GLU A 643 4.05 -7.64 33.63
CA GLU A 643 5.10 -8.41 32.96
C GLU A 643 4.56 -9.76 32.54
N THR A 644 4.56 -10.02 31.22
CA THR A 644 4.33 -11.35 30.70
C THR A 644 5.68 -12.03 30.43
N THR A 645 5.78 -13.29 30.82
CA THR A 645 6.94 -14.10 30.52
C THR A 645 6.58 -15.17 29.50
N LEU A 646 7.41 -15.32 28.48
CA LEU A 646 7.31 -16.38 27.49
C LEU A 646 8.40 -17.41 27.75
N SER A 647 8.07 -18.68 27.67
CA SER A 647 9.04 -19.75 27.74
C SER A 647 8.70 -20.84 26.72
N VAL A 648 9.73 -21.46 26.15
CA VAL A 648 9.63 -22.62 25.28
C VAL A 648 10.41 -23.74 25.93
N ASP A 649 9.80 -24.90 26.11
CA ASP A 649 10.38 -26.06 26.83
C ASP A 649 11.00 -25.70 28.21
N GLY A 650 10.31 -24.79 28.91
CA GLY A 650 10.78 -24.34 30.24
C GLY A 650 11.94 -23.33 30.21
N LYS A 651 12.47 -23.00 29.03
CA LYS A 651 13.50 -21.95 28.88
C LYS A 651 12.82 -20.61 28.61
N LYS A 652 13.11 -19.61 29.41
CA LYS A 652 12.60 -18.26 29.23
C LYS A 652 13.16 -17.66 27.94
N LEU A 653 12.28 -17.11 27.11
CA LEU A 653 12.70 -16.36 25.92
C LEU A 653 13.18 -14.96 26.32
N ASP A 654 14.33 -14.56 25.78
CA ASP A 654 14.80 -13.18 25.88
C ASP A 654 13.97 -12.26 24.99
N LEU A 655 13.26 -11.33 25.61
CA LEU A 655 12.40 -10.41 24.90
C LEU A 655 13.16 -9.13 24.53
N PRO A 656 13.04 -8.62 23.30
CA PRO A 656 13.67 -7.36 22.91
C PRO A 656 13.20 -6.22 23.82
N GLN A 657 14.13 -5.49 24.43
CA GLN A 657 13.80 -4.38 25.34
C GLN A 657 12.98 -3.27 24.69
N SER A 658 13.16 -3.03 23.39
CA SER A 658 12.47 -1.97 22.64
C SER A 658 10.97 -2.20 22.46
N THR A 659 10.53 -3.46 22.45
CA THR A 659 9.13 -3.84 22.28
C THR A 659 8.45 -4.24 23.58
N ALA A 660 9.19 -4.79 24.54
CA ALA A 660 8.67 -5.18 25.86
C ALA A 660 7.96 -4.05 26.62
N GLY A 661 8.34 -2.81 26.33
CA GLY A 661 7.77 -1.63 26.95
C GLY A 661 6.35 -1.27 26.52
N LEU A 662 5.85 -1.75 25.38
CA LEU A 662 4.53 -1.43 24.82
C LEU A 662 3.53 -2.57 24.94
N GLY A 663 3.94 -3.66 25.61
CA GLY A 663 3.11 -4.85 25.71
C GLY A 663 2.96 -5.67 24.42
N TYR A 664 3.72 -5.33 23.37
CA TYR A 664 3.82 -6.11 22.14
C TYR A 664 5.20 -6.74 22.02
N VAL A 665 5.24 -8.01 21.70
CA VAL A 665 6.47 -8.79 21.53
C VAL A 665 6.36 -9.62 20.27
N LYS A 666 7.41 -9.60 19.45
CA LYS A 666 7.67 -10.55 18.38
C LYS A 666 9.09 -11.03 18.52
N THR A 667 9.27 -12.32 18.66
CA THR A 667 10.59 -12.94 18.77
C THR A 667 10.62 -14.22 17.95
N THR A 668 11.72 -14.45 17.25
CA THR A 668 11.94 -15.66 16.46
C THR A 668 13.14 -16.41 17.04
N THR A 669 13.00 -17.69 17.20
CA THR A 669 14.08 -18.59 17.67
C THR A 669 14.12 -19.82 16.77
N ASP A 670 15.31 -20.40 16.62
CA ASP A 670 15.43 -21.72 16.02
C ASP A 670 14.74 -22.74 16.90
N TYR A 671 14.04 -23.69 16.30
CA TYR A 671 13.32 -24.74 17.00
C TYR A 671 13.96 -26.08 16.69
N GLU A 672 14.53 -26.72 17.70
CA GLU A 672 15.25 -28.00 17.56
C GLU A 672 14.36 -29.22 17.83
N GLY A 673 13.04 -29.11 17.73
CA GLY A 673 12.12 -30.24 17.91
C GLY A 673 12.12 -30.76 19.34
N GLY A 674 11.66 -30.00 20.31
CA GLY A 674 11.47 -30.38 21.71
C GLY A 674 10.00 -30.62 22.06
N ASN A 675 9.74 -31.29 23.20
CA ASN A 675 8.40 -31.47 23.77
C ASN A 675 7.88 -30.21 24.42
#